data_737f291edd83462590a451d3bd4334c6
#
_entry.id   737f291edd83462590a451d3bd4334c6
#
_cell.length_a   1.000
_cell.length_b   1.000
_cell.length_c   1.000
_cell.angle_alpha   90.00
_cell.angle_beta   90.00
_cell.angle_gamma   90.00
#
_symmetry.space_group_name_H-M   'P 1'
#
loop_
_entity.id
_entity.type
_entity.pdbx_description
1 polymer ?
#
loop_
_entity_poly.entity_id
_entity_poly.type
_entity_poly.pdbx_seq_one_letter_code
_entity_poly.pdbx_strand_id
1 'polypeptide(L)'
;MKKLLLAAAATLLVASCSHADAQNAPPKRELRGVWISTHLSLDWPNRTQTPEQQRAALGAILDHNKATGMNAAFLQVRSQADAMYASDLEPWSYYLTNQQGSAPAPAWDPLRFAIDETRRRGMEFHAWINPYRAVANTASESNPALYASKHVSRTHPEWLLTVGTVKILNPGLPEVRDHVANVIMDIVNRYDVDGIHFDDYFYPSGAINDDAAYNADPRGFPATAAGRADWRRDNINLLISRVNDSIRQAKPWVKFGVSPSGIYRSSTDPAIGSPTSAGASQHYSSMFADTRKWIQQGWVDYLAPQVYWYIGQAGSDYQLLVPWWNDNAYERHMYIGLADYKMNTAGWTSPNQIADQIGMNRAHANISGQIHFRHAFLQGNALNYRTKLQQETYARPALPPVMPWKGTRAPGAPTQLAASLGQDHAVQLAWAAPVDSADEMEKTRRFAIYRSDQREMDLDAPGNLLAATDLATPAFADTTAEPGRYYYYTVTALNRLSLESARANTVSNDFEPPSVRTRDAQLTLADGAASITAADVDGGTGDNWGVESLSVSRSSFSCADIGANRVELSALDKGGNMASAAATVQVLGTMPQPVVGVAPANAVVLGYGPQTLTLTAGDKAGAQAQYQWNPANGLAAEGAVATFAPTAAGSFSFTVQAASAQGCFAQATVTVPVIDARCGQGKVALCHKTGSSTNPSNQICIAPNAVEAHLRKGATLGACEG
;
A
#
# COMPACT_ATOMS: atom_id res chain seq x y z
N MET A 1 -48.52 -14.73 14.41
CA MET A 1 -48.29 -14.56 12.97
C MET A 1 -48.04 -13.09 12.51
N LYS A 2 -48.76 -12.07 12.96
CA LYS A 2 -48.52 -10.68 12.54
C LYS A 2 -47.13 -10.09 12.96
N LYS A 3 -46.54 -10.50 14.08
CA LYS A 3 -45.23 -10.03 14.54
C LYS A 3 -44.06 -10.67 13.80
N LEU A 4 -44.20 -11.88 13.26
CA LEU A 4 -43.17 -12.53 12.43
C LEU A 4 -43.12 -11.95 11.00
N LEU A 5 -44.29 -11.53 10.47
CA LEU A 5 -44.33 -10.91 9.14
C LEU A 5 -43.70 -9.50 9.07
N LEU A 6 -43.78 -8.72 10.18
CA LEU A 6 -43.11 -7.42 10.26
C LEU A 6 -41.57 -7.53 10.36
N ALA A 7 -41.05 -8.56 11.04
CA ALA A 7 -39.60 -8.78 11.13
C ALA A 7 -39.00 -9.23 9.79
N ALA A 8 -39.72 -10.08 9.02
CA ALA A 8 -39.29 -10.49 7.69
C ALA A 8 -39.32 -9.36 6.65
N ALA A 9 -40.32 -8.45 6.75
CA ALA A 9 -40.39 -7.29 5.86
C ALA A 9 -39.31 -6.23 6.16
N ALA A 10 -38.94 -6.04 7.44
CA ALA A 10 -37.87 -5.14 7.82
C ALA A 10 -36.49 -5.67 7.40
N THR A 11 -36.26 -6.98 7.49
CA THR A 11 -35.00 -7.61 7.05
C THR A 11 -34.84 -7.61 5.52
N LEU A 12 -35.93 -7.73 4.76
CA LEU A 12 -35.93 -7.63 3.30
C LEU A 12 -35.72 -6.17 2.81
N LEU A 13 -36.23 -5.17 3.52
CA LEU A 13 -35.99 -3.76 3.17
C LEU A 13 -34.55 -3.32 3.49
N VAL A 14 -33.96 -3.80 4.58
CA VAL A 14 -32.55 -3.49 4.91
C VAL A 14 -31.60 -4.21 3.94
N ALA A 15 -31.92 -5.43 3.51
CA ALA A 15 -31.12 -6.15 2.49
C ALA A 15 -31.22 -5.50 1.10
N SER A 16 -32.38 -4.95 0.72
CA SER A 16 -32.52 -4.27 -0.58
C SER A 16 -31.89 -2.87 -0.60
N CYS A 17 -31.87 -2.12 0.50
CA CYS A 17 -31.09 -0.88 0.60
C CYS A 17 -29.58 -1.13 0.56
N SER A 18 -29.08 -2.15 1.25
CA SER A 18 -27.65 -2.44 1.26
C SER A 18 -27.10 -2.94 -0.10
N HIS A 19 -27.93 -3.57 -0.95
CA HIS A 19 -27.53 -3.98 -2.30
C HIS A 19 -27.54 -2.81 -3.29
N ALA A 20 -28.48 -1.89 -3.19
CA ALA A 20 -28.52 -0.71 -4.07
C ALA A 20 -27.39 0.28 -3.75
N ASP A 21 -27.02 0.46 -2.49
CA ASP A 21 -25.91 1.30 -2.08
C ASP A 21 -24.54 0.70 -2.45
N ALA A 22 -24.40 -0.62 -2.40
CA ALA A 22 -23.16 -1.30 -2.81
C ALA A 22 -22.90 -1.20 -4.33
N GLN A 23 -23.93 -1.20 -5.18
CA GLN A 23 -23.79 -1.06 -6.63
C GLN A 23 -23.41 0.36 -7.08
N ASN A 24 -23.72 1.39 -6.30
CA ASN A 24 -23.42 2.79 -6.62
C ASN A 24 -22.16 3.33 -5.95
N ALA A 25 -21.51 2.55 -5.05
CA ALA A 25 -20.27 2.98 -4.41
C ALA A 25 -19.17 3.18 -5.47
N PRO A 26 -18.45 4.32 -5.48
CA PRO A 26 -17.36 4.55 -6.41
C PRO A 26 -16.29 3.46 -6.26
N PRO A 27 -15.89 2.76 -7.34
CA PRO A 27 -14.85 1.73 -7.25
C PRO A 27 -13.47 2.37 -7.04
N LYS A 28 -12.53 1.63 -6.42
CA LYS A 28 -11.12 2.03 -6.30
C LYS A 28 -10.48 2.30 -7.67
N ARG A 29 -10.89 1.52 -8.70
CA ARG A 29 -10.34 1.61 -10.05
C ARG A 29 -11.43 1.83 -11.08
N GLU A 30 -11.34 2.94 -11.80
CA GLU A 30 -12.29 3.35 -12.82
C GLU A 30 -11.62 4.41 -13.71
N LEU A 31 -11.60 4.23 -15.03
CA LEU A 31 -11.21 5.33 -15.91
C LEU A 31 -12.31 6.39 -15.92
N ARG A 32 -11.95 7.62 -15.63
CA ARG A 32 -12.82 8.82 -15.70
C ARG A 32 -12.17 9.80 -16.66
N GLY A 33 -12.45 9.60 -17.96
CA GLY A 33 -11.86 10.36 -19.03
C GLY A 33 -12.71 11.55 -19.46
N VAL A 34 -12.07 12.51 -20.12
CA VAL A 34 -12.75 13.62 -20.77
C VAL A 34 -12.08 13.94 -22.10
N TRP A 35 -12.85 14.09 -23.17
CA TRP A 35 -12.36 14.59 -24.44
C TRP A 35 -12.24 16.12 -24.42
N ILE A 36 -11.09 16.61 -24.94
CA ILE A 36 -10.81 18.04 -25.13
C ILE A 36 -10.57 18.23 -26.62
N SER A 37 -11.55 18.80 -27.33
CA SER A 37 -11.52 18.96 -28.77
C SER A 37 -10.82 20.24 -29.20
N THR A 38 -9.87 20.12 -30.14
CA THR A 38 -9.20 21.27 -30.76
C THR A 38 -9.84 21.66 -32.09
N HIS A 39 -10.54 20.73 -32.75
CA HIS A 39 -11.23 21.00 -33.99
C HIS A 39 -12.26 22.10 -33.79
N LEU A 40 -12.29 23.09 -34.70
CA LEU A 40 -13.14 24.28 -34.64
C LEU A 40 -12.98 25.10 -33.34
N SER A 41 -11.88 24.92 -32.61
CA SER A 41 -11.67 25.52 -31.29
C SER A 41 -12.82 25.22 -30.30
N LEU A 42 -13.39 24.03 -30.36
CA LEU A 42 -14.59 23.66 -29.61
C LEU A 42 -14.38 23.67 -28.09
N ASP A 43 -13.20 23.27 -27.61
CA ASP A 43 -12.82 23.36 -26.20
C ASP A 43 -11.56 24.21 -26.04
N TRP A 44 -10.53 23.95 -26.86
CA TRP A 44 -9.21 24.59 -26.83
C TRP A 44 -8.45 24.28 -28.12
N PRO A 45 -7.49 25.16 -28.58
CA PRO A 45 -7.26 26.51 -28.09
C PRO A 45 -8.19 27.54 -28.74
N ASN A 46 -8.31 28.71 -28.13
CA ASN A 46 -8.82 29.85 -28.86
C ASN A 46 -7.68 30.43 -29.70
N ARG A 47 -7.79 30.35 -31.03
CA ARG A 47 -6.76 30.71 -32.02
C ARG A 47 -6.39 32.19 -32.05
N THR A 48 -7.17 33.06 -31.38
CA THR A 48 -6.89 34.51 -31.29
C THR A 48 -6.17 34.88 -30.00
N GLN A 49 -6.00 33.94 -29.09
CA GLN A 49 -5.26 34.16 -27.84
C GLN A 49 -3.75 34.05 -28.03
N THR A 50 -3.00 34.76 -27.15
CA THR A 50 -1.55 34.57 -27.07
C THR A 50 -1.16 33.20 -26.52
N PRO A 51 0.07 32.71 -26.76
CA PRO A 51 0.55 31.45 -26.18
C PRO A 51 0.40 31.37 -24.66
N GLU A 52 0.60 32.48 -23.92
CA GLU A 52 0.43 32.56 -22.46
C GLU A 52 -1.04 32.33 -22.07
N GLN A 53 -1.95 33.00 -22.79
CA GLN A 53 -3.39 32.82 -22.57
C GLN A 53 -3.87 31.41 -22.90
N GLN A 54 -3.34 30.82 -23.98
CA GLN A 54 -3.64 29.43 -24.36
C GLN A 54 -3.15 28.44 -23.31
N ARG A 55 -1.93 28.62 -22.75
CA ARG A 55 -1.42 27.81 -21.64
C ARG A 55 -2.28 27.94 -20.39
N ALA A 56 -2.61 29.17 -20.01
CA ALA A 56 -3.48 29.42 -18.84
C ALA A 56 -4.87 28.79 -19.02
N ALA A 57 -5.46 28.88 -20.23
CA ALA A 57 -6.75 28.26 -20.55
C ALA A 57 -6.70 26.73 -20.44
N LEU A 58 -5.66 26.09 -20.98
CA LEU A 58 -5.51 24.63 -20.88
C LEU A 58 -5.30 24.21 -19.41
N GLY A 59 -4.49 24.95 -18.65
CA GLY A 59 -4.34 24.73 -17.21
C GLY A 59 -5.68 24.76 -16.48
N ALA A 60 -6.50 25.77 -16.73
CA ALA A 60 -7.83 25.91 -16.12
C ALA A 60 -8.79 24.77 -16.53
N ILE A 61 -8.74 24.30 -17.79
CA ILE A 61 -9.49 23.14 -18.27
C ILE A 61 -9.10 21.88 -17.46
N LEU A 62 -7.80 21.64 -17.31
CA LEU A 62 -7.30 20.47 -16.58
C LEU A 62 -7.64 20.54 -15.07
N ASP A 63 -7.56 21.73 -14.45
CA ASP A 63 -7.96 21.96 -13.06
C ASP A 63 -9.44 21.67 -12.86
N HIS A 64 -10.29 22.18 -13.74
CA HIS A 64 -11.74 21.92 -13.70
C HIS A 64 -12.06 20.43 -13.85
N ASN A 65 -11.39 19.73 -14.78
CA ASN A 65 -11.57 18.30 -14.98
C ASN A 65 -11.12 17.50 -13.76
N LYS A 66 -9.96 17.82 -13.18
CA LYS A 66 -9.48 17.20 -11.95
C LYS A 66 -10.45 17.42 -10.78
N ALA A 67 -10.92 18.64 -10.60
CA ALA A 67 -11.91 18.98 -9.56
C ALA A 67 -13.24 18.25 -9.75
N THR A 68 -13.61 17.89 -10.98
CA THR A 68 -14.79 17.06 -11.26
C THR A 68 -14.58 15.57 -10.96
N GLY A 69 -13.33 15.14 -10.69
CA GLY A 69 -12.98 13.74 -10.38
C GLY A 69 -12.42 12.96 -11.55
N MET A 70 -12.03 13.62 -12.66
CA MET A 70 -11.39 12.98 -13.81
C MET A 70 -9.97 12.53 -13.47
N ASN A 71 -9.55 11.41 -14.08
CA ASN A 71 -8.20 10.85 -13.95
C ASN A 71 -7.50 10.62 -15.30
N ALA A 72 -8.14 10.98 -16.42
CA ALA A 72 -7.54 10.94 -17.75
C ALA A 72 -8.06 12.08 -18.63
N ALA A 73 -7.16 12.69 -19.45
CA ALA A 73 -7.47 13.69 -20.45
C ALA A 73 -7.15 13.17 -21.86
N PHE A 74 -8.10 13.31 -22.78
CA PHE A 74 -7.99 12.92 -24.18
C PHE A 74 -7.97 14.19 -25.04
N LEU A 75 -6.77 14.75 -25.26
CA LEU A 75 -6.61 15.99 -26.03
C LEU A 75 -6.44 15.68 -27.51
N GLN A 76 -7.26 16.30 -28.36
CA GLN A 76 -7.15 16.18 -29.80
C GLN A 76 -5.88 16.91 -30.30
N VAL A 77 -4.86 16.16 -30.69
CA VAL A 77 -3.56 16.69 -31.14
C VAL A 77 -3.41 16.69 -32.65
N ARG A 78 -4.31 15.97 -33.37
CA ARG A 78 -4.38 15.89 -34.81
C ARG A 78 -5.85 15.84 -35.25
N SER A 79 -6.35 16.91 -35.83
CA SER A 79 -7.77 16.99 -36.19
C SER A 79 -8.06 16.77 -37.69
N GLN A 80 -7.20 17.25 -38.58
CA GLN A 80 -7.36 17.16 -40.03
C GLN A 80 -6.00 17.22 -40.75
N ALA A 81 -5.19 16.18 -40.60
CA ALA A 81 -3.82 16.07 -41.11
C ALA A 81 -2.95 17.30 -40.78
N ASP A 82 -3.08 17.77 -39.56
CA ASP A 82 -2.37 18.91 -38.98
C ASP A 82 -1.99 18.59 -37.52
N ALA A 83 -1.04 19.32 -36.93
CA ALA A 83 -0.46 18.99 -35.65
C ALA A 83 -0.56 20.13 -34.64
N MET A 84 -0.80 19.79 -33.37
CA MET A 84 -0.66 20.69 -32.18
C MET A 84 0.74 20.66 -31.59
N TYR A 85 1.77 20.30 -32.38
CA TYR A 85 3.17 20.21 -32.01
C TYR A 85 4.05 20.42 -33.23
N ALA A 86 5.33 20.68 -33.07
CA ALA A 86 6.28 20.77 -34.16
C ALA A 86 6.48 19.41 -34.82
N SER A 87 5.88 19.20 -36.00
CA SER A 87 6.02 17.98 -36.80
C SER A 87 6.73 18.26 -38.11
N ASP A 88 7.63 17.36 -38.52
CA ASP A 88 8.22 17.40 -39.87
C ASP A 88 7.28 16.80 -40.92
N LEU A 89 6.29 16.01 -40.51
CA LEU A 89 5.36 15.25 -41.36
C LEU A 89 4.12 16.04 -41.71
N GLU A 90 3.60 16.87 -40.81
CA GLU A 90 2.34 17.61 -40.99
C GLU A 90 2.49 19.07 -40.54
N PRO A 91 1.70 20.01 -41.08
CA PRO A 91 1.79 21.41 -40.73
C PRO A 91 1.21 21.68 -39.33
N TRP A 92 1.64 22.77 -38.69
CA TRP A 92 0.98 23.32 -37.52
C TRP A 92 -0.50 23.55 -37.76
N SER A 93 -1.33 23.22 -36.77
CA SER A 93 -2.79 23.36 -36.88
C SER A 93 -3.22 24.84 -37.00
N TYR A 94 -4.19 25.07 -37.87
CA TYR A 94 -4.90 26.35 -37.99
C TYR A 94 -5.48 26.83 -36.64
N TYR A 95 -5.99 25.89 -35.85
CA TYR A 95 -6.68 26.19 -34.59
C TYR A 95 -5.73 26.71 -33.49
N LEU A 96 -4.42 26.55 -33.67
CA LEU A 96 -3.43 27.05 -32.73
C LEU A 96 -3.08 28.52 -32.96
N THR A 97 -2.92 28.93 -34.21
CA THR A 97 -2.33 30.22 -34.57
C THR A 97 -3.18 31.06 -35.54
N ASN A 98 -4.38 30.59 -35.90
CA ASN A 98 -5.23 31.17 -36.95
C ASN A 98 -4.59 31.17 -38.36
N GLN A 99 -3.49 30.43 -38.53
CA GLN A 99 -2.78 30.24 -39.78
C GLN A 99 -2.13 28.86 -39.80
N GLN A 100 -2.66 27.91 -40.60
CA GLN A 100 -2.06 26.58 -40.70
C GLN A 100 -0.62 26.67 -41.21
N GLY A 101 0.28 25.86 -40.60
CA GLY A 101 1.69 25.84 -40.94
C GLY A 101 2.53 26.88 -40.19
N SER A 102 1.92 27.85 -39.53
CA SER A 102 2.62 28.83 -38.71
C SER A 102 2.84 28.29 -37.29
N ALA A 103 4.11 28.32 -36.84
CA ALA A 103 4.44 28.00 -35.46
C ALA A 103 3.90 29.08 -34.50
N PRO A 104 3.59 28.76 -33.25
CA PRO A 104 3.20 29.76 -32.26
C PRO A 104 4.35 30.71 -31.94
N ALA A 105 4.04 31.99 -31.71
CA ALA A 105 5.01 33.02 -31.36
C ALA A 105 4.53 33.83 -30.13
N PRO A 106 5.30 33.87 -29.03
CA PRO A 106 6.58 33.16 -28.81
C PRO A 106 6.47 31.66 -28.91
N ALA A 107 7.57 31.01 -29.30
CA ALA A 107 7.59 29.56 -29.54
C ALA A 107 7.32 28.75 -28.24
N TRP A 108 6.48 27.76 -28.32
CA TRP A 108 6.21 26.79 -27.26
C TRP A 108 5.73 25.46 -27.85
N ASP A 109 5.74 24.41 -27.07
CA ASP A 109 5.27 23.08 -27.46
C ASP A 109 3.95 22.77 -26.73
N PRO A 110 2.80 22.91 -27.39
CA PRO A 110 1.48 22.64 -26.84
C PRO A 110 1.30 21.21 -26.34
N LEU A 111 1.84 20.23 -27.06
CA LEU A 111 1.72 18.82 -26.69
C LEU A 111 2.54 18.50 -25.46
N ARG A 112 3.80 18.97 -25.38
CA ARG A 112 4.65 18.81 -24.20
C ARG A 112 3.98 19.42 -22.97
N PHE A 113 3.54 20.66 -23.10
CA PHE A 113 2.85 21.38 -22.02
C PHE A 113 1.60 20.64 -21.55
N ALA A 114 0.77 20.13 -22.48
CA ALA A 114 -0.43 19.39 -22.13
C ALA A 114 -0.12 18.09 -21.35
N ILE A 115 0.91 17.36 -21.78
CA ILE A 115 1.38 16.15 -21.09
C ILE A 115 1.83 16.47 -19.65
N ASP A 116 2.73 17.47 -19.52
CA ASP A 116 3.32 17.84 -18.23
C ASP A 116 2.25 18.35 -17.26
N GLU A 117 1.32 19.22 -17.73
CA GLU A 117 0.24 19.75 -16.90
C GLU A 117 -0.81 18.70 -16.51
N THR A 118 -1.10 17.74 -17.40
CA THR A 118 -2.01 16.63 -17.09
C THR A 118 -1.38 15.71 -16.03
N ARG A 119 -0.11 15.40 -16.20
CA ARG A 119 0.66 14.55 -15.27
C ARG A 119 0.81 15.20 -13.90
N ARG A 120 1.11 16.50 -13.84
CA ARG A 120 1.22 17.26 -12.57
C ARG A 120 -0.07 17.16 -11.73
N ARG A 121 -1.22 16.93 -12.36
CA ARG A 121 -2.51 16.71 -11.69
C ARG A 121 -2.79 15.23 -11.36
N GLY A 122 -1.83 14.34 -11.57
CA GLY A 122 -1.99 12.90 -11.34
C GLY A 122 -2.97 12.24 -12.32
N MET A 123 -3.15 12.81 -13.52
CA MET A 123 -4.01 12.28 -14.59
C MET A 123 -3.20 11.63 -15.71
N GLU A 124 -3.80 10.69 -16.45
CA GLU A 124 -3.23 10.13 -17.67
C GLU A 124 -3.50 11.06 -18.86
N PHE A 125 -2.52 11.14 -19.77
CA PHE A 125 -2.64 11.90 -21.03
C PHE A 125 -2.73 10.97 -22.23
N HIS A 126 -3.84 11.05 -22.97
CA HIS A 126 -4.04 10.34 -24.22
C HIS A 126 -4.06 11.32 -25.39
N ALA A 127 -3.16 11.11 -26.36
CA ALA A 127 -3.14 11.89 -27.60
C ALA A 127 -4.28 11.41 -28.52
N TRP A 128 -5.30 12.24 -28.66
CA TRP A 128 -6.43 11.95 -29.55
C TRP A 128 -6.11 12.39 -30.98
N ILE A 129 -6.24 11.45 -31.90
CA ILE A 129 -5.88 11.55 -33.31
C ILE A 129 -7.09 11.17 -34.18
N ASN A 130 -7.43 12.01 -35.13
CA ASN A 130 -8.24 11.58 -36.26
C ASN A 130 -7.31 10.98 -37.34
N PRO A 131 -7.38 9.67 -37.64
CA PRO A 131 -6.36 9.02 -38.47
C PRO A 131 -6.45 9.39 -39.95
N TYR A 132 -7.64 9.72 -40.51
CA TYR A 132 -7.82 9.84 -41.94
C TYR A 132 -8.40 11.16 -42.42
N ARG A 133 -9.05 11.96 -41.58
CA ARG A 133 -9.63 13.23 -42.02
C ARG A 133 -8.52 14.21 -42.43
N ALA A 134 -8.56 14.64 -43.74
CA ALA A 134 -7.66 15.63 -44.25
C ALA A 134 -8.36 16.98 -44.45
N VAL A 135 -9.60 16.99 -44.96
CA VAL A 135 -10.40 18.21 -45.17
C VAL A 135 -11.78 17.99 -44.59
N ALA A 136 -12.14 18.76 -43.57
CA ALA A 136 -13.42 18.60 -42.87
C ALA A 136 -14.61 19.16 -43.72
N ASN A 137 -14.35 20.17 -44.54
CA ASN A 137 -15.36 20.74 -45.43
C ASN A 137 -14.72 21.31 -46.71
N THR A 138 -15.05 20.74 -47.85
CA THR A 138 -14.52 21.16 -49.18
C THR A 138 -14.88 22.59 -49.56
N ALA A 139 -15.94 23.16 -49.00
CA ALA A 139 -16.28 24.57 -49.25
C ALA A 139 -15.22 25.56 -48.67
N SER A 140 -14.45 25.14 -47.66
CA SER A 140 -13.38 25.93 -47.08
C SER A 140 -11.98 25.58 -47.62
N GLU A 141 -11.86 24.63 -48.54
CA GLU A 141 -10.57 24.13 -49.05
C GLU A 141 -9.73 25.20 -49.75
N SER A 142 -10.35 26.19 -50.36
CA SER A 142 -9.68 27.32 -51.02
C SER A 142 -9.04 28.31 -50.04
N ASN A 143 -9.37 28.23 -48.75
CA ASN A 143 -8.81 29.12 -47.73
C ASN A 143 -7.37 28.73 -47.41
N PRO A 144 -6.34 29.52 -47.82
CA PRO A 144 -4.93 29.20 -47.59
C PRO A 144 -4.54 29.30 -46.09
N ALA A 145 -5.35 29.96 -45.27
CA ALA A 145 -5.13 30.01 -43.85
C ALA A 145 -5.44 28.65 -43.17
N LEU A 146 -6.37 27.85 -43.75
CA LEU A 146 -6.78 26.53 -43.27
C LEU A 146 -5.92 25.39 -43.83
N TYR A 147 -5.43 25.54 -45.09
CA TYR A 147 -4.72 24.47 -45.80
C TYR A 147 -3.40 25.01 -46.38
N ALA A 148 -2.34 24.96 -45.55
CA ALA A 148 -1.00 25.39 -45.93
C ALA A 148 -0.42 24.60 -47.12
N SER A 149 0.61 25.14 -47.78
CA SER A 149 1.27 24.48 -48.91
C SER A 149 1.84 23.09 -48.56
N LYS A 150 2.27 22.88 -47.29
CA LYS A 150 2.74 21.60 -46.77
C LYS A 150 1.62 20.62 -46.37
N HIS A 151 0.34 21.03 -46.40
CA HIS A 151 -0.75 20.17 -46.02
C HIS A 151 -0.94 19.07 -47.08
N VAL A 152 -1.25 17.83 -46.65
CA VAL A 152 -1.37 16.66 -47.49
C VAL A 152 -2.35 16.86 -48.66
N SER A 153 -3.38 17.69 -48.51
CA SER A 153 -4.29 18.04 -49.59
C SER A 153 -3.63 18.85 -50.73
N ARG A 154 -2.43 19.41 -50.48
CA ARG A 154 -1.62 20.17 -51.45
C ARG A 154 -0.43 19.37 -51.97
N THR A 155 0.20 18.56 -51.08
CA THR A 155 1.40 17.81 -51.44
C THR A 155 1.09 16.47 -52.09
N HIS A 156 -0.02 15.83 -51.68
CA HIS A 156 -0.47 14.50 -52.14
C HIS A 156 -1.97 14.45 -52.41
N PRO A 157 -2.49 15.26 -53.38
CA PRO A 157 -3.92 15.24 -53.71
C PRO A 157 -4.39 13.86 -54.19
N GLU A 158 -3.50 13.03 -54.76
CA GLU A 158 -3.75 11.66 -55.22
C GLU A 158 -4.03 10.70 -54.05
N TRP A 159 -3.66 11.04 -52.85
CA TRP A 159 -3.96 10.23 -51.64
C TRP A 159 -5.39 10.43 -51.15
N LEU A 160 -6.15 11.34 -51.69
CA LEU A 160 -7.42 11.76 -51.10
C LEU A 160 -8.62 11.09 -51.78
N LEU A 161 -9.58 10.70 -50.96
CA LEU A 161 -10.94 10.37 -51.33
C LEU A 161 -11.87 11.50 -50.94
N THR A 162 -12.71 11.96 -51.89
CA THR A 162 -13.77 12.94 -51.61
C THR A 162 -15.09 12.22 -51.45
N VAL A 163 -15.75 12.40 -50.29
CA VAL A 163 -17.05 11.82 -49.99
C VAL A 163 -17.96 12.93 -49.44
N GLY A 164 -18.92 13.34 -50.23
CA GLY A 164 -19.72 14.53 -49.90
C GLY A 164 -18.86 15.79 -49.78
N THR A 165 -18.88 16.45 -48.63
CA THR A 165 -18.09 17.66 -48.33
C THR A 165 -16.78 17.37 -47.63
N VAL A 166 -16.40 16.11 -47.41
CA VAL A 166 -15.21 15.71 -46.64
C VAL A 166 -14.18 15.10 -47.59
N LYS A 167 -12.89 15.38 -47.36
CA LYS A 167 -11.78 14.59 -47.94
C LYS A 167 -11.08 13.83 -46.85
N ILE A 168 -10.86 12.55 -47.11
CA ILE A 168 -10.06 11.68 -46.24
C ILE A 168 -8.83 11.19 -46.98
N LEU A 169 -7.78 10.87 -46.26
CA LEU A 169 -6.68 10.05 -46.74
C LEU A 169 -7.22 8.65 -47.08
N ASN A 170 -6.91 8.13 -48.25
CA ASN A 170 -7.44 6.86 -48.78
C ASN A 170 -6.81 5.66 -48.03
N PRO A 171 -7.55 4.96 -47.17
CA PRO A 171 -6.98 3.80 -46.43
C PRO A 171 -6.55 2.64 -47.32
N GLY A 172 -7.03 2.61 -48.57
CA GLY A 172 -6.67 1.61 -49.56
C GLY A 172 -5.22 1.69 -50.05
N LEU A 173 -4.58 2.85 -49.89
CA LEU A 173 -3.20 3.08 -50.34
C LEU A 173 -2.19 2.67 -49.25
N PRO A 174 -1.19 1.81 -49.55
CA PRO A 174 -0.14 1.44 -48.60
C PRO A 174 0.62 2.65 -48.06
N GLU A 175 1.01 3.60 -48.93
CA GLU A 175 1.73 4.82 -48.62
C GLU A 175 0.95 5.73 -47.63
N VAL A 176 -0.37 5.74 -47.70
CA VAL A 176 -1.24 6.45 -46.77
C VAL A 176 -1.19 5.77 -45.38
N ARG A 177 -1.28 4.44 -45.34
CA ARG A 177 -1.14 3.70 -44.05
C ARG A 177 0.23 3.90 -43.44
N ASP A 178 1.27 3.96 -44.31
CA ASP A 178 2.65 4.25 -43.87
C ASP A 178 2.78 5.67 -43.29
N HIS A 179 2.23 6.66 -43.99
CA HIS A 179 2.22 8.06 -43.53
C HIS A 179 1.52 8.20 -42.17
N VAL A 180 0.31 7.67 -42.05
CA VAL A 180 -0.46 7.77 -40.79
C VAL A 180 0.26 7.06 -39.65
N ALA A 181 0.82 5.87 -39.87
CA ALA A 181 1.60 5.17 -38.87
C ALA A 181 2.84 5.97 -38.46
N ASN A 182 3.54 6.60 -39.40
CA ASN A 182 4.71 7.43 -39.11
C ASN A 182 4.35 8.68 -38.28
N VAL A 183 3.22 9.33 -38.55
CA VAL A 183 2.72 10.46 -37.75
C VAL A 183 2.44 10.04 -36.31
N ILE A 184 1.84 8.85 -36.12
CA ILE A 184 1.60 8.31 -34.78
C ILE A 184 2.91 8.01 -34.07
N MET A 185 3.86 7.38 -34.76
CA MET A 185 5.16 7.04 -34.18
C MET A 185 6.05 8.26 -33.94
N ASP A 186 5.86 9.38 -34.67
CA ASP A 186 6.48 10.66 -34.36
C ASP A 186 6.06 11.15 -32.95
N ILE A 187 4.76 11.05 -32.62
CA ILE A 187 4.27 11.38 -31.28
C ILE A 187 4.80 10.39 -30.24
N VAL A 188 4.68 9.08 -30.47
CA VAL A 188 5.10 8.04 -29.53
C VAL A 188 6.60 8.15 -29.20
N ASN A 189 7.45 8.36 -30.20
CA ASN A 189 8.90 8.40 -30.00
C ASN A 189 9.36 9.67 -29.27
N ARG A 190 8.77 10.82 -29.59
CA ARG A 190 9.22 12.13 -29.12
C ARG A 190 8.59 12.57 -27.80
N TYR A 191 7.40 12.05 -27.49
CA TYR A 191 6.62 12.47 -26.33
C TYR A 191 6.35 11.31 -25.38
N ASP A 192 6.20 11.65 -24.12
CA ASP A 192 5.93 10.68 -23.06
C ASP A 192 4.42 10.59 -22.80
N VAL A 193 3.65 10.21 -23.83
CA VAL A 193 2.21 10.01 -23.73
C VAL A 193 1.87 8.71 -22.99
N ASP A 194 0.75 8.68 -22.27
CA ASP A 194 0.22 7.47 -21.64
C ASP A 194 -0.58 6.62 -22.63
N GLY A 195 -1.16 7.24 -23.67
CA GLY A 195 -1.88 6.53 -24.71
C GLY A 195 -2.02 7.29 -26.03
N ILE A 196 -2.28 6.51 -27.09
CA ILE A 196 -2.76 6.98 -28.39
C ILE A 196 -4.24 6.60 -28.50
N HIS A 197 -5.05 7.53 -28.91
CA HIS A 197 -6.49 7.36 -29.01
C HIS A 197 -7.01 7.79 -30.39
N PHE A 198 -7.69 6.88 -31.10
CA PHE A 198 -8.39 7.23 -32.34
C PHE A 198 -9.86 7.50 -32.07
N ASP A 199 -10.43 8.43 -32.84
CA ASP A 199 -11.88 8.61 -32.91
C ASP A 199 -12.55 7.62 -33.88
N ASP A 200 -13.78 7.90 -34.33
CA ASP A 200 -14.59 7.05 -35.23
C ASP A 200 -14.49 7.40 -36.71
N TYR A 201 -13.66 8.40 -37.09
CA TYR A 201 -13.59 8.87 -38.48
C TYR A 201 -12.64 8.02 -39.34
N PHE A 202 -13.11 6.86 -39.80
CA PHE A 202 -12.43 6.01 -40.74
C PHE A 202 -12.95 6.32 -42.18
N TYR A 203 -13.66 5.41 -42.80
CA TYR A 203 -14.38 5.77 -44.02
C TYR A 203 -15.66 6.55 -43.68
N PRO A 204 -15.95 7.69 -44.36
CA PRO A 204 -17.21 8.39 -44.14
C PRO A 204 -18.37 7.65 -44.83
N SER A 205 -19.57 7.85 -44.33
CA SER A 205 -20.79 7.34 -45.01
C SER A 205 -21.02 8.09 -46.29
N GLY A 206 -21.40 7.37 -47.37
CA GLY A 206 -21.68 7.92 -48.68
C GLY A 206 -21.08 7.15 -49.85
N ALA A 207 -21.11 7.73 -51.03
CA ALA A 207 -20.51 7.13 -52.21
C ALA A 207 -18.98 7.29 -52.19
N ILE A 208 -18.28 6.19 -52.02
CA ILE A 208 -16.82 6.13 -51.96
C ILE A 208 -16.30 5.61 -53.28
N ASN A 209 -15.49 6.45 -53.98
CA ASN A 209 -14.81 6.06 -55.23
C ASN A 209 -13.34 5.75 -54.89
N ASP A 210 -13.08 4.50 -54.53
CA ASP A 210 -11.75 3.94 -54.25
C ASP A 210 -11.37 2.85 -55.26
N ASP A 211 -11.97 2.87 -56.47
CA ASP A 211 -11.80 1.84 -57.51
C ASP A 211 -10.34 1.69 -57.95
N ALA A 212 -9.63 2.80 -58.15
CA ALA A 212 -8.24 2.74 -58.55
C ALA A 212 -7.36 1.99 -57.52
N ALA A 213 -7.53 2.27 -56.22
CA ALA A 213 -6.78 1.60 -55.16
C ALA A 213 -7.15 0.11 -55.02
N TYR A 214 -8.46 -0.21 -55.18
CA TYR A 214 -8.91 -1.60 -55.16
C TYR A 214 -8.35 -2.40 -56.33
N ASN A 215 -8.44 -1.85 -57.56
CA ASN A 215 -7.98 -2.52 -58.78
C ASN A 215 -6.45 -2.73 -58.77
N ALA A 216 -5.71 -1.82 -58.12
CA ALA A 216 -4.26 -1.94 -57.96
C ALA A 216 -3.87 -3.06 -56.94
N ASP A 217 -4.64 -3.24 -55.87
CA ASP A 217 -4.35 -4.24 -54.83
C ASP A 217 -5.64 -4.80 -54.20
N PRO A 218 -6.35 -5.73 -54.88
CA PRO A 218 -7.59 -6.33 -54.37
C PRO A 218 -7.36 -7.36 -53.26
N ARG A 219 -6.15 -7.81 -53.00
CA ARG A 219 -5.78 -8.82 -51.99
C ARG A 219 -6.71 -10.04 -51.93
N GLY A 220 -7.22 -10.47 -53.11
CA GLY A 220 -8.13 -11.63 -53.22
C GLY A 220 -9.58 -11.37 -52.80
N PHE A 221 -9.96 -10.18 -52.40
CA PHE A 221 -11.36 -9.83 -52.16
C PHE A 221 -12.12 -9.74 -53.49
N PRO A 222 -13.31 -10.36 -53.59
CA PRO A 222 -14.07 -10.35 -54.84
C PRO A 222 -14.63 -8.95 -55.20
N ALA A 223 -14.78 -8.66 -56.52
CA ALA A 223 -15.32 -7.38 -57.01
C ALA A 223 -16.86 -7.28 -56.87
N THR A 224 -17.37 -7.67 -55.68
CA THR A 224 -18.77 -7.53 -55.30
C THR A 224 -18.89 -6.44 -54.21
N ALA A 225 -20.10 -5.94 -53.96
CA ALA A 225 -20.33 -4.96 -52.90
C ALA A 225 -19.87 -5.48 -51.53
N ALA A 226 -20.11 -6.76 -51.23
CA ALA A 226 -19.65 -7.39 -49.98
C ALA A 226 -18.12 -7.52 -49.91
N GLY A 227 -17.50 -8.01 -51.00
CA GLY A 227 -16.04 -8.13 -51.07
C GLY A 227 -15.33 -6.79 -50.99
N ARG A 228 -15.90 -5.74 -51.63
CA ARG A 228 -15.39 -4.38 -51.51
C ARG A 228 -15.49 -3.85 -50.05
N ALA A 229 -16.61 -4.13 -49.37
CA ALA A 229 -16.79 -3.76 -47.98
C ALA A 229 -15.77 -4.48 -47.08
N ASP A 230 -15.49 -5.76 -47.33
CA ASP A 230 -14.47 -6.54 -46.63
C ASP A 230 -13.06 -6.00 -46.87
N TRP A 231 -12.75 -5.64 -48.15
CA TRP A 231 -11.47 -5.01 -48.48
C TRP A 231 -11.27 -3.65 -47.78
N ARG A 232 -12.31 -2.81 -47.66
CA ARG A 232 -12.25 -1.56 -46.91
C ARG A 232 -11.99 -1.80 -45.44
N ARG A 233 -12.67 -2.79 -44.82
CA ARG A 233 -12.40 -3.19 -43.44
C ARG A 233 -10.97 -3.68 -43.24
N ASP A 234 -10.48 -4.45 -44.22
CA ASP A 234 -9.10 -4.95 -44.17
C ASP A 234 -8.07 -3.82 -44.27
N ASN A 235 -8.31 -2.76 -45.07
CA ASN A 235 -7.45 -1.58 -45.10
C ASN A 235 -7.28 -0.93 -43.74
N ILE A 236 -8.38 -0.82 -42.97
CA ILE A 236 -8.32 -0.26 -41.60
C ILE A 236 -7.64 -1.26 -40.66
N ASN A 237 -7.94 -2.56 -40.76
CA ASN A 237 -7.31 -3.60 -39.97
C ASN A 237 -5.77 -3.57 -40.08
N LEU A 238 -5.26 -3.39 -41.32
CA LEU A 238 -3.81 -3.28 -41.57
C LEU A 238 -3.18 -2.09 -40.87
N LEU A 239 -3.84 -0.91 -40.84
CA LEU A 239 -3.33 0.22 -40.08
C LEU A 239 -3.35 -0.05 -38.57
N ILE A 240 -4.49 -0.52 -38.03
CA ILE A 240 -4.64 -0.76 -36.57
C ILE A 240 -3.62 -1.78 -36.07
N SER A 241 -3.48 -2.92 -36.77
CA SER A 241 -2.47 -3.93 -36.46
C SER A 241 -1.05 -3.34 -36.46
N ARG A 242 -0.69 -2.63 -37.54
CA ARG A 242 0.62 -2.01 -37.70
C ARG A 242 0.92 -0.99 -36.59
N VAL A 243 -0.01 -0.12 -36.26
CA VAL A 243 0.16 0.87 -35.18
C VAL A 243 0.37 0.19 -33.83
N ASN A 244 -0.43 -0.85 -33.51
CA ASN A 244 -0.25 -1.65 -32.32
C ASN A 244 1.16 -2.24 -32.24
N ASP A 245 1.62 -2.91 -33.32
CA ASP A 245 2.92 -3.58 -33.33
C ASP A 245 4.07 -2.57 -33.19
N SER A 246 3.97 -1.42 -33.86
CA SER A 246 4.94 -0.34 -33.79
C SER A 246 5.01 0.26 -32.38
N ILE A 247 3.88 0.51 -31.72
CA ILE A 247 3.82 1.00 -30.35
C ILE A 247 4.42 -0.03 -29.39
N ARG A 248 4.03 -1.30 -29.51
CA ARG A 248 4.55 -2.37 -28.64
C ARG A 248 6.07 -2.54 -28.74
N GLN A 249 6.61 -2.36 -29.94
CA GLN A 249 8.04 -2.43 -30.16
C GLN A 249 8.79 -1.22 -29.58
N ALA A 250 8.26 -0.02 -29.75
CA ALA A 250 8.94 1.21 -29.34
C ALA A 250 8.74 1.54 -27.85
N LYS A 251 7.50 1.51 -27.36
CA LYS A 251 7.12 1.86 -25.99
C LYS A 251 5.95 0.97 -25.53
N PRO A 252 6.22 -0.26 -25.04
CA PRO A 252 5.19 -1.25 -24.72
C PRO A 252 4.18 -0.79 -23.67
N TRP A 253 4.51 0.23 -22.88
CA TRP A 253 3.62 0.82 -21.87
C TRP A 253 2.57 1.78 -22.44
N VAL A 254 2.77 2.32 -23.67
CA VAL A 254 1.82 3.25 -24.29
C VAL A 254 0.56 2.49 -24.68
N LYS A 255 -0.58 2.95 -24.19
CA LYS A 255 -1.89 2.38 -24.44
C LYS A 255 -2.35 2.76 -25.84
N PHE A 256 -3.04 1.85 -26.54
CA PHE A 256 -3.66 2.14 -27.82
C PHE A 256 -5.15 1.84 -27.76
N GLY A 257 -5.99 2.81 -28.04
CA GLY A 257 -7.44 2.67 -28.01
C GLY A 257 -8.16 3.42 -29.10
N VAL A 258 -9.41 3.06 -29.31
CA VAL A 258 -10.30 3.64 -30.33
C VAL A 258 -11.66 3.94 -29.73
N SER A 259 -12.27 5.07 -30.09
CA SER A 259 -13.66 5.40 -29.74
C SER A 259 -14.59 5.21 -30.94
N PRO A 260 -15.09 3.99 -31.18
CA PRO A 260 -16.00 3.71 -32.29
C PRO A 260 -17.39 4.32 -32.05
N SER A 261 -18.21 4.37 -33.10
CA SER A 261 -19.66 4.57 -32.95
C SER A 261 -20.22 3.57 -31.92
N GLY A 262 -21.17 4.01 -31.10
CA GLY A 262 -21.80 3.19 -30.08
C GLY A 262 -22.55 1.95 -30.58
N ILE A 263 -22.82 1.87 -31.85
CA ILE A 263 -23.42 0.70 -32.53
C ILE A 263 -22.37 0.08 -33.45
N TYR A 264 -21.91 -1.13 -33.06
CA TYR A 264 -21.01 -1.91 -33.94
C TYR A 264 -21.74 -2.35 -35.23
N ARG A 265 -22.83 -3.10 -35.08
CA ARG A 265 -23.70 -3.58 -36.10
C ARG A 265 -25.09 -3.84 -35.52
N SER A 266 -26.15 -3.47 -36.23
CA SER A 266 -27.52 -3.78 -35.79
C SER A 266 -27.88 -5.22 -36.14
N SER A 267 -28.29 -5.99 -35.14
CA SER A 267 -28.71 -7.38 -35.26
C SER A 267 -29.53 -7.81 -34.05
N THR A 268 -30.53 -8.66 -34.26
CA THR A 268 -31.23 -9.38 -33.17
C THR A 268 -30.40 -10.56 -32.63
N ASP A 269 -29.40 -11.02 -33.41
CA ASP A 269 -28.43 -12.02 -32.98
C ASP A 269 -27.24 -11.31 -32.29
N PRO A 270 -27.04 -11.48 -30.98
CA PRO A 270 -25.96 -10.84 -30.26
C PRO A 270 -24.55 -11.28 -30.68
N ALA A 271 -24.43 -12.47 -31.31
CA ALA A 271 -23.19 -12.93 -31.91
C ALA A 271 -22.80 -12.11 -33.15
N ILE A 272 -23.73 -11.39 -33.78
CA ILE A 272 -23.53 -10.55 -34.98
C ILE A 272 -23.43 -9.07 -34.60
N GLY A 273 -24.30 -8.59 -33.70
CA GLY A 273 -24.38 -7.18 -33.35
C GLY A 273 -25.32 -6.91 -32.18
N SER A 274 -25.60 -5.64 -31.92
CA SER A 274 -26.51 -5.19 -30.85
C SER A 274 -27.95 -5.07 -31.35
N PRO A 275 -28.95 -5.24 -30.46
CA PRO A 275 -30.38 -5.18 -30.84
C PRO A 275 -30.84 -3.71 -31.01
N THR A 276 -30.43 -3.09 -32.13
CA THR A 276 -30.67 -1.69 -32.45
C THR A 276 -31.38 -1.57 -33.79
N SER A 277 -31.99 -0.40 -34.08
CA SER A 277 -32.62 -0.11 -35.33
C SER A 277 -31.62 -0.13 -36.51
N ALA A 278 -31.95 -0.78 -37.59
CA ALA A 278 -31.07 -0.92 -38.77
C ALA A 278 -30.71 0.42 -39.44
N GLY A 279 -31.50 1.46 -39.26
CA GLY A 279 -31.24 2.81 -39.81
C GLY A 279 -30.21 3.64 -39.04
N ALA A 280 -29.75 3.19 -37.88
CA ALA A 280 -28.70 3.87 -37.14
C ALA A 280 -27.33 3.66 -37.82
N SER A 281 -26.43 4.64 -37.64
CA SER A 281 -25.05 4.53 -38.16
C SER A 281 -24.32 3.41 -37.42
N GLN A 282 -23.74 2.48 -38.19
CA GLN A 282 -23.07 1.28 -37.65
C GLN A 282 -21.59 1.32 -38.02
N HIS A 283 -20.74 1.14 -37.04
CA HIS A 283 -19.29 1.25 -37.25
C HIS A 283 -18.75 0.23 -38.27
N TYR A 284 -19.23 -1.02 -38.18
CA TYR A 284 -18.83 -2.11 -39.07
C TYR A 284 -19.25 -1.88 -40.54
N SER A 285 -20.51 -1.47 -40.81
CA SER A 285 -21.06 -1.38 -42.15
C SER A 285 -20.98 0.03 -42.76
N SER A 286 -21.11 1.09 -41.95
CA SER A 286 -21.11 2.47 -42.47
C SER A 286 -19.72 3.07 -42.57
N MET A 287 -18.82 2.71 -41.62
CA MET A 287 -17.45 3.25 -41.54
C MET A 287 -16.37 2.21 -41.90
N PHE A 288 -16.79 0.99 -42.24
CA PHE A 288 -15.94 -0.15 -42.59
C PHE A 288 -14.86 -0.43 -41.52
N ALA A 289 -15.23 -0.36 -40.26
CA ALA A 289 -14.34 -0.53 -39.15
C ALA A 289 -14.76 -1.72 -38.28
N ASP A 290 -13.91 -2.76 -38.24
CA ASP A 290 -14.16 -4.01 -37.50
C ASP A 290 -13.54 -3.98 -36.10
N THR A 291 -14.10 -3.15 -35.22
CA THR A 291 -13.60 -2.96 -33.85
C THR A 291 -13.65 -4.23 -33.02
N ARG A 292 -14.59 -5.11 -33.28
CA ARG A 292 -14.67 -6.41 -32.60
C ARG A 292 -13.47 -7.28 -32.95
N LYS A 293 -13.04 -7.32 -34.24
CA LYS A 293 -11.80 -8.00 -34.62
C LYS A 293 -10.59 -7.40 -33.93
N TRP A 294 -10.48 -6.07 -33.81
CA TRP A 294 -9.33 -5.42 -33.24
C TRP A 294 -9.15 -5.79 -31.78
N ILE A 295 -10.23 -5.82 -31.00
CA ILE A 295 -10.17 -6.17 -29.59
C ILE A 295 -9.96 -7.69 -29.38
N GLN A 296 -10.55 -8.53 -30.22
CA GLN A 296 -10.33 -9.99 -30.22
C GLN A 296 -8.88 -10.37 -30.51
N GLN A 297 -8.24 -9.67 -31.45
CA GLN A 297 -6.84 -9.89 -31.81
C GLN A 297 -5.85 -9.21 -30.84
N GLY A 298 -6.35 -8.45 -29.86
CA GLY A 298 -5.52 -7.69 -28.95
C GLY A 298 -4.71 -6.57 -29.62
N TRP A 299 -5.20 -6.05 -30.77
CA TRP A 299 -4.58 -4.91 -31.46
C TRP A 299 -4.89 -3.57 -30.82
N VAL A 300 -5.87 -3.53 -29.92
CA VAL A 300 -6.18 -2.37 -29.09
C VAL A 300 -6.19 -2.78 -27.62
N ASP A 301 -5.79 -1.87 -26.73
CA ASP A 301 -5.82 -2.06 -25.31
C ASP A 301 -7.21 -1.74 -24.72
N TYR A 302 -7.95 -0.87 -25.39
CA TYR A 302 -9.31 -0.53 -25.01
C TYR A 302 -10.15 -0.06 -26.21
N LEU A 303 -11.46 -0.20 -26.08
CA LEU A 303 -12.43 0.51 -26.90
C LEU A 303 -13.22 1.50 -26.05
N ALA A 304 -13.61 2.63 -26.67
CA ALA A 304 -14.44 3.64 -26.00
C ALA A 304 -15.69 3.94 -26.87
N PRO A 305 -16.64 2.98 -27.01
CA PRO A 305 -17.80 3.15 -27.85
C PRO A 305 -18.63 4.37 -27.43
N GLN A 306 -18.99 5.21 -28.38
CA GLN A 306 -19.75 6.44 -28.22
C GLN A 306 -21.24 6.13 -28.07
N VAL A 307 -21.66 5.66 -26.88
CA VAL A 307 -23.06 5.28 -26.61
C VAL A 307 -23.88 6.52 -26.29
N TYR A 308 -24.13 7.32 -27.30
CA TYR A 308 -24.72 8.65 -27.20
C TYR A 308 -26.27 8.65 -27.23
N TRP A 309 -26.88 7.70 -26.53
CA TRP A 309 -28.33 7.58 -26.37
C TRP A 309 -28.72 7.54 -24.90
N TYR A 310 -29.91 8.04 -24.57
CA TYR A 310 -30.39 8.01 -23.20
C TYR A 310 -30.96 6.64 -22.82
N ILE A 311 -31.06 6.35 -21.54
CA ILE A 311 -31.68 5.14 -21.01
C ILE A 311 -33.17 5.15 -21.35
N GLY A 312 -33.64 4.10 -22.06
CA GLY A 312 -35.01 4.00 -22.58
C GLY A 312 -35.23 4.62 -23.95
N GLN A 313 -34.16 5.00 -24.69
CA GLN A 313 -34.32 5.55 -26.04
C GLN A 313 -34.72 4.48 -27.04
N ALA A 314 -35.90 4.65 -27.66
CA ALA A 314 -36.41 3.71 -28.66
C ALA A 314 -35.42 3.51 -29.82
N GLY A 315 -35.15 2.26 -30.17
CA GLY A 315 -34.33 1.87 -31.32
C GLY A 315 -32.81 1.88 -31.05
N SER A 316 -32.33 2.54 -30.01
CA SER A 316 -30.90 2.61 -29.66
C SER A 316 -30.76 2.90 -28.18
N ASP A 317 -31.27 2.00 -27.33
CA ASP A 317 -31.29 2.19 -25.89
C ASP A 317 -29.91 1.93 -25.28
N TYR A 318 -29.47 2.84 -24.39
CA TYR A 318 -28.22 2.69 -23.62
C TYR A 318 -28.16 1.36 -22.86
N GLN A 319 -29.29 0.97 -22.24
CA GLN A 319 -29.38 -0.27 -21.45
C GLN A 319 -29.34 -1.56 -22.29
N LEU A 320 -29.46 -1.48 -23.61
CA LEU A 320 -29.27 -2.60 -24.53
C LEU A 320 -27.85 -2.62 -25.12
N LEU A 321 -27.24 -1.45 -25.29
CA LEU A 321 -25.92 -1.31 -25.90
C LEU A 321 -24.79 -1.66 -24.93
N VAL A 322 -24.86 -1.19 -23.67
CA VAL A 322 -23.80 -1.41 -22.68
C VAL A 322 -23.57 -2.90 -22.36
N PRO A 323 -24.63 -3.73 -22.13
CA PRO A 323 -24.43 -5.17 -21.96
C PRO A 323 -23.75 -5.82 -23.16
N TRP A 324 -24.14 -5.43 -24.39
CA TRP A 324 -23.51 -5.98 -25.59
C TRP A 324 -22.01 -5.64 -25.67
N TRP A 325 -21.61 -4.40 -25.35
CA TRP A 325 -20.22 -4.01 -25.31
C TRP A 325 -19.47 -4.73 -24.17
N ASN A 326 -20.09 -4.91 -23.02
CA ASN A 326 -19.54 -5.69 -21.91
C ASN A 326 -19.17 -7.13 -22.36
N ASP A 327 -20.09 -7.80 -23.08
CA ASP A 327 -19.92 -9.17 -23.53
C ASP A 327 -18.90 -9.30 -24.68
N ASN A 328 -18.55 -8.19 -25.32
CA ASN A 328 -17.58 -8.12 -26.41
C ASN A 328 -16.27 -7.41 -26.03
N ALA A 329 -15.89 -7.38 -24.76
CA ALA A 329 -14.65 -6.78 -24.27
C ALA A 329 -13.39 -7.65 -24.51
N TYR A 330 -13.52 -8.99 -24.59
CA TYR A 330 -12.45 -9.95 -24.91
C TYR A 330 -11.16 -9.72 -24.07
N GLU A 331 -11.29 -9.63 -22.74
CA GLU A 331 -10.18 -9.40 -21.80
C GLU A 331 -9.41 -8.09 -22.04
N ARG A 332 -10.04 -7.11 -22.66
CA ARG A 332 -9.52 -5.74 -22.80
C ARG A 332 -10.47 -4.76 -22.13
N HIS A 333 -10.03 -3.53 -21.95
CA HIS A 333 -10.88 -2.53 -21.31
C HIS A 333 -11.97 -2.00 -22.23
N MET A 334 -13.12 -1.79 -21.66
CA MET A 334 -14.24 -1.09 -22.29
C MET A 334 -14.54 0.19 -21.51
N TYR A 335 -14.45 1.36 -22.17
CA TYR A 335 -14.78 2.66 -21.60
C TYR A 335 -15.94 3.27 -22.36
N ILE A 336 -17.07 3.48 -21.70
CA ILE A 336 -18.25 3.96 -22.42
C ILE A 336 -18.17 5.48 -22.65
N GLY A 337 -18.31 5.92 -23.91
CA GLY A 337 -18.43 7.33 -24.26
C GLY A 337 -19.79 7.88 -23.87
N LEU A 338 -19.81 8.98 -23.12
CA LEU A 338 -21.03 9.63 -22.60
C LEU A 338 -21.31 10.93 -23.36
N ALA A 339 -22.58 11.19 -23.63
CA ALA A 339 -23.05 12.33 -24.43
C ALA A 339 -23.43 13.54 -23.60
N ASP A 340 -22.48 14.12 -22.87
CA ASP A 340 -22.71 15.30 -22.01
C ASP A 340 -23.35 16.47 -22.78
N TYR A 341 -23.05 16.61 -24.07
CA TYR A 341 -23.60 17.66 -24.95
C TYR A 341 -25.10 17.56 -25.17
N LYS A 342 -25.71 16.44 -24.83
CA LYS A 342 -27.16 16.24 -24.95
C LYS A 342 -27.91 16.63 -23.69
N MET A 343 -27.24 16.85 -22.56
CA MET A 343 -27.91 17.25 -21.33
C MET A 343 -28.75 18.51 -21.54
N ASN A 344 -29.99 18.51 -21.04
CA ASN A 344 -31.02 19.50 -21.25
C ASN A 344 -31.57 19.59 -22.71
N THR A 345 -31.49 18.50 -23.48
CA THR A 345 -32.19 18.34 -24.76
C THR A 345 -33.33 17.31 -24.64
N ALA A 346 -34.10 17.10 -25.73
CA ALA A 346 -35.19 16.12 -25.72
C ALA A 346 -34.71 14.71 -25.36
N GLY A 347 -35.32 14.10 -24.37
CA GLY A 347 -34.94 12.80 -23.79
C GLY A 347 -33.81 12.86 -22.75
N TRP A 348 -33.11 14.00 -22.60
CA TRP A 348 -31.99 14.20 -21.66
C TRP A 348 -32.33 15.24 -20.59
N THR A 349 -33.54 15.20 -20.09
CA THR A 349 -34.09 16.22 -19.15
C THR A 349 -33.85 15.88 -17.68
N SER A 350 -33.43 14.66 -17.36
CA SER A 350 -33.09 14.26 -15.99
C SER A 350 -31.67 14.72 -15.62
N PRO A 351 -31.48 15.39 -14.48
CA PRO A 351 -30.15 15.71 -13.96
C PRO A 351 -29.35 14.45 -13.58
N ASN A 352 -30.02 13.30 -13.43
CA ASN A 352 -29.42 12.02 -13.06
C ASN A 352 -28.96 11.22 -14.27
N GLN A 353 -29.35 11.57 -15.49
CA GLN A 353 -29.15 10.74 -16.70
C GLN A 353 -27.69 10.23 -16.84
N ILE A 354 -26.70 11.09 -16.68
CA ILE A 354 -25.29 10.71 -16.74
C ILE A 354 -24.89 9.86 -15.53
N ALA A 355 -25.34 10.20 -14.33
CA ALA A 355 -25.05 9.43 -13.12
C ALA A 355 -25.65 8.00 -13.19
N ASP A 356 -26.88 7.88 -13.70
CA ASP A 356 -27.55 6.59 -13.90
C ASP A 356 -26.82 5.74 -14.96
N GLN A 357 -26.33 6.35 -16.03
CA GLN A 357 -25.47 5.67 -17.04
C GLN A 357 -24.17 5.17 -16.41
N ILE A 358 -23.51 5.95 -15.55
CA ILE A 358 -22.29 5.52 -14.84
C ILE A 358 -22.62 4.38 -13.88
N GLY A 359 -23.75 4.46 -13.14
CA GLY A 359 -24.21 3.36 -12.29
C GLY A 359 -24.41 2.06 -13.09
N MET A 360 -25.00 2.14 -14.28
CA MET A 360 -25.16 1.00 -15.17
C MET A 360 -23.80 0.47 -15.66
N ASN A 361 -22.85 1.34 -16.03
CA ASN A 361 -21.50 0.91 -16.41
C ASN A 361 -20.83 0.10 -15.29
N ARG A 362 -20.91 0.57 -14.04
CA ARG A 362 -20.35 -0.09 -12.87
C ARG A 362 -20.97 -1.45 -12.56
N ALA A 363 -22.21 -1.67 -13.00
CA ALA A 363 -22.89 -2.96 -12.84
C ALA A 363 -22.38 -4.04 -13.80
N HIS A 364 -21.54 -3.70 -14.79
CA HIS A 364 -21.01 -4.58 -15.81
C HIS A 364 -19.49 -4.80 -15.63
N ALA A 365 -19.07 -6.00 -15.32
CA ALA A 365 -17.72 -6.35 -14.88
C ALA A 365 -16.60 -5.99 -15.87
N ASN A 366 -16.88 -5.99 -17.19
CA ASN A 366 -15.90 -5.69 -18.22
C ASN A 366 -15.92 -4.21 -18.62
N ILE A 367 -16.84 -3.40 -18.08
CA ILE A 367 -16.83 -1.95 -18.28
C ILE A 367 -15.94 -1.33 -17.19
N SER A 368 -14.78 -0.84 -17.61
CA SER A 368 -13.74 -0.36 -16.71
C SER A 368 -13.74 1.17 -16.54
N GLY A 369 -14.78 1.86 -17.02
CA GLY A 369 -14.91 3.30 -16.89
C GLY A 369 -15.67 3.96 -18.02
N GLN A 370 -15.57 5.28 -18.13
CA GLN A 370 -16.26 6.11 -19.09
C GLN A 370 -15.43 7.31 -19.52
N ILE A 371 -15.80 7.91 -20.68
CA ILE A 371 -15.19 9.14 -21.18
C ILE A 371 -16.30 10.13 -21.56
N HIS A 372 -16.24 11.32 -21.00
CA HIS A 372 -17.23 12.39 -21.18
C HIS A 372 -16.99 13.18 -22.45
N PHE A 373 -17.98 13.32 -23.30
CA PHE A 373 -17.89 14.13 -24.51
C PHE A 373 -18.73 15.41 -24.34
N ARG A 374 -18.09 16.54 -24.14
CA ARG A 374 -16.68 16.96 -24.04
C ARG A 374 -16.52 18.00 -22.90
N HIS A 375 -15.32 18.51 -22.68
CA HIS A 375 -15.01 19.43 -21.59
C HIS A 375 -15.99 20.63 -21.47
N ALA A 376 -16.31 21.31 -22.56
CA ALA A 376 -17.17 22.51 -22.51
C ALA A 376 -18.56 22.22 -21.94
N PHE A 377 -19.09 21.01 -22.10
CA PHE A 377 -20.40 20.63 -21.54
C PHE A 377 -20.32 20.27 -20.05
N LEU A 378 -19.23 19.63 -19.62
CA LEU A 378 -18.92 19.48 -18.20
C LEU A 378 -18.81 20.86 -17.52
N GLN A 379 -18.10 21.80 -18.12
CA GLN A 379 -17.97 23.18 -17.64
C GLN A 379 -19.32 23.88 -17.61
N GLY A 380 -20.16 23.69 -18.64
CA GLY A 380 -21.48 24.28 -18.76
C GLY A 380 -22.49 23.81 -17.73
N ASN A 381 -22.29 22.61 -17.15
CA ASN A 381 -23.04 22.07 -16.03
C ASN A 381 -24.58 22.12 -16.19
N ALA A 382 -25.10 21.78 -17.37
CA ALA A 382 -26.52 21.77 -17.63
C ALA A 382 -27.28 20.93 -16.59
N LEU A 383 -28.42 21.40 -16.10
CA LEU A 383 -29.21 20.73 -15.03
C LEU A 383 -28.43 20.40 -13.75
N ASN A 384 -27.27 21.04 -13.52
CA ASN A 384 -26.34 20.77 -12.41
C ASN A 384 -25.79 19.34 -12.36
N TYR A 385 -25.80 18.59 -13.50
CA TYR A 385 -25.35 17.19 -13.54
C TYR A 385 -23.89 17.01 -13.14
N ARG A 386 -22.98 17.92 -13.58
CA ARG A 386 -21.58 17.87 -13.18
C ARG A 386 -21.39 18.05 -11.67
N THR A 387 -22.12 19.00 -11.06
CA THR A 387 -22.08 19.21 -9.61
C THR A 387 -22.50 17.93 -8.88
N LYS A 388 -23.54 17.25 -9.36
CA LYS A 388 -23.98 15.96 -8.83
C LYS A 388 -22.89 14.88 -9.01
N LEU A 389 -22.24 14.80 -10.18
CA LEU A 389 -21.12 13.87 -10.39
C LEU A 389 -20.01 14.12 -9.34
N GLN A 390 -19.62 15.36 -9.14
CA GLN A 390 -18.56 15.75 -8.22
C GLN A 390 -18.90 15.41 -6.77
N GLN A 391 -20.13 15.63 -6.34
CA GLN A 391 -20.55 15.47 -4.94
C GLN A 391 -20.95 14.04 -4.58
N GLU A 392 -21.42 13.25 -5.55
CA GLU A 392 -21.98 11.93 -5.32
C GLU A 392 -21.22 10.86 -6.10
N THR A 393 -21.33 10.82 -7.43
CA THR A 393 -20.84 9.73 -8.29
C THR A 393 -19.31 9.62 -8.29
N TYR A 394 -18.62 10.77 -8.28
CA TYR A 394 -17.15 10.90 -8.25
C TYR A 394 -16.63 11.53 -6.95
N ALA A 395 -17.43 11.52 -5.88
CA ALA A 395 -17.06 12.09 -4.59
C ALA A 395 -15.75 11.52 -4.00
N ARG A 396 -15.36 10.32 -4.44
CA ARG A 396 -14.09 9.68 -4.09
C ARG A 396 -13.20 9.57 -5.32
N PRO A 397 -11.87 9.73 -5.17
CA PRO A 397 -10.95 9.50 -6.26
C PRO A 397 -10.97 8.04 -6.72
N ALA A 398 -10.53 7.81 -7.95
CA ALA A 398 -10.30 6.47 -8.48
C ALA A 398 -8.98 6.43 -9.23
N LEU A 399 -8.29 5.29 -9.14
CA LEU A 399 -7.11 4.99 -9.94
C LEU A 399 -7.54 4.48 -11.33
N PRO A 400 -6.78 4.73 -12.40
CA PRO A 400 -7.02 4.05 -13.67
C PRO A 400 -6.92 2.53 -13.51
N PRO A 401 -7.69 1.75 -14.30
CA PRO A 401 -7.63 0.31 -14.28
C PRO A 401 -6.26 -0.21 -14.73
N VAL A 402 -5.80 -1.31 -14.14
CA VAL A 402 -4.57 -2.00 -14.54
C VAL A 402 -4.77 -2.77 -15.83
N MET A 403 -3.70 -2.88 -16.65
CA MET A 403 -3.71 -3.64 -17.91
C MET A 403 -2.76 -4.85 -17.81
N PRO A 404 -3.21 -6.01 -17.28
CA PRO A 404 -2.33 -7.16 -17.04
C PRO A 404 -1.65 -7.71 -18.28
N TRP A 405 -2.29 -7.56 -19.45
CA TRP A 405 -1.73 -7.98 -20.75
C TRP A 405 -0.53 -7.12 -21.22
N LYS A 406 -0.31 -5.95 -20.60
CA LYS A 406 0.87 -5.10 -20.88
C LYS A 406 2.00 -5.34 -19.90
N GLY A 407 1.70 -5.73 -18.67
CA GLY A 407 2.70 -6.01 -17.64
C GLY A 407 2.06 -6.23 -16.27
N THR A 408 2.77 -6.95 -15.39
CA THR A 408 2.29 -7.34 -14.06
C THR A 408 3.22 -6.92 -12.93
N ARG A 409 4.40 -6.35 -13.25
CA ARG A 409 5.40 -5.95 -12.25
C ARG A 409 5.12 -4.55 -11.73
N ALA A 410 4.98 -4.45 -10.41
CA ALA A 410 4.77 -3.19 -9.71
C ALA A 410 6.09 -2.48 -9.43
N PRO A 411 6.09 -1.16 -9.17
CA PRO A 411 7.28 -0.43 -8.73
C PRO A 411 7.71 -0.82 -7.31
N GLY A 412 8.88 -0.32 -6.87
CA GLY A 412 9.30 -0.40 -5.48
C GLY A 412 8.34 0.32 -4.54
N ALA A 413 8.29 -0.08 -3.27
CA ALA A 413 7.47 0.59 -2.25
C ALA A 413 8.12 1.92 -1.81
N PRO A 414 7.32 2.97 -1.54
CA PRO A 414 7.79 4.15 -0.81
C PRO A 414 8.25 3.78 0.60
N THR A 415 9.19 4.55 1.16
CA THR A 415 9.72 4.31 2.50
C THR A 415 9.72 5.59 3.33
N GLN A 416 9.97 5.48 4.63
CA GLN A 416 10.11 6.61 5.54
C GLN A 416 8.90 7.57 5.51
N LEU A 417 7.68 7.03 5.36
CA LEU A 417 6.49 7.85 5.47
C LEU A 417 6.45 8.46 6.88
N ALA A 418 6.29 9.78 6.93
CA ALA A 418 6.12 10.57 8.13
C ALA A 418 4.90 11.48 8.01
N ALA A 419 4.25 11.73 9.14
CA ALA A 419 3.17 12.68 9.27
C ALA A 419 3.57 13.82 10.22
N SER A 420 3.09 15.03 9.96
CA SER A 420 3.25 16.19 10.84
C SER A 420 2.03 17.09 10.75
N LEU A 421 1.78 17.88 11.80
CA LEU A 421 0.73 18.87 11.79
C LEU A 421 1.22 20.13 11.05
N GLY A 422 0.53 20.48 9.97
CA GLY A 422 0.78 21.69 9.20
C GLY A 422 -0.01 22.90 9.72
N GLN A 423 0.09 24.01 8.99
CA GLN A 423 -0.79 25.15 9.21
C GLN A 423 -2.24 24.74 8.89
N ASP A 424 -3.20 25.44 9.49
CA ASP A 424 -4.65 25.19 9.29
C ASP A 424 -5.11 23.77 9.62
N HIS A 425 -4.41 23.08 10.53
CA HIS A 425 -4.71 21.70 10.96
C HIS A 425 -4.58 20.64 9.86
N ALA A 426 -4.00 20.96 8.70
CA ALA A 426 -3.74 19.99 7.65
C ALA A 426 -2.70 18.95 8.11
N VAL A 427 -2.93 17.67 7.81
CA VAL A 427 -1.95 16.61 8.03
C VAL A 427 -0.97 16.60 6.87
N GLN A 428 0.28 16.94 7.14
CA GLN A 428 1.36 16.92 6.16
C GLN A 428 1.99 15.53 6.13
N LEU A 429 1.98 14.90 4.99
CA LEU A 429 2.63 13.61 4.73
C LEU A 429 3.86 13.83 3.87
N ALA A 430 4.96 13.18 4.20
CA ALA A 430 6.18 13.15 3.40
C ALA A 430 6.78 11.74 3.42
N TRP A 431 7.38 11.32 2.31
CA TRP A 431 7.98 9.98 2.18
C TRP A 431 9.19 10.01 1.27
N ALA A 432 10.00 8.95 1.32
CA ALA A 432 11.05 8.73 0.34
C ALA A 432 10.48 7.94 -0.85
N ALA A 433 10.66 8.48 -2.05
CA ALA A 433 10.33 7.77 -3.29
C ALA A 433 11.21 6.50 -3.41
N PRO A 434 10.69 5.41 -3.98
CA PRO A 434 11.52 4.24 -4.27
C PRO A 434 12.62 4.58 -5.28
N VAL A 435 13.73 3.85 -5.22
CA VAL A 435 14.78 3.96 -6.23
C VAL A 435 14.21 3.53 -7.57
N ASP A 436 14.44 4.32 -8.61
CA ASP A 436 13.97 4.02 -9.97
C ASP A 436 14.57 2.70 -10.48
N SER A 437 13.70 1.84 -11.02
CA SER A 437 14.11 0.66 -11.77
C SER A 437 14.76 1.06 -13.10
N ALA A 438 15.68 0.24 -13.61
CA ALA A 438 16.19 0.37 -14.97
C ALA A 438 15.09 0.06 -16.02
N ASP A 439 14.08 -0.74 -15.66
CA ASP A 439 12.93 -1.05 -16.50
C ASP A 439 11.88 0.08 -16.43
N GLU A 440 11.61 0.74 -17.56
CA GLU A 440 10.62 1.80 -17.67
C GLU A 440 9.21 1.36 -17.23
N MET A 441 8.89 0.07 -17.34
CA MET A 441 7.60 -0.49 -16.92
C MET A 441 7.43 -0.55 -15.40
N GLU A 442 8.53 -0.58 -14.66
CA GLU A 442 8.56 -0.66 -13.21
C GLU A 442 8.79 0.71 -12.54
N LYS A 443 9.17 1.74 -13.31
CA LYS A 443 9.42 3.07 -12.75
C LYS A 443 8.18 3.65 -12.10
N THR A 444 8.38 4.24 -10.94
CA THR A 444 7.33 5.02 -10.26
C THR A 444 6.93 6.23 -11.10
N ARG A 445 5.64 6.47 -11.22
CA ARG A 445 5.08 7.62 -11.95
C ARG A 445 4.14 8.46 -11.10
N ARG A 446 3.50 7.86 -10.13
CA ARG A 446 2.54 8.50 -9.22
C ARG A 446 2.57 7.84 -7.87
N PHE A 447 1.94 8.47 -6.88
CA PHE A 447 1.69 7.87 -5.57
C PHE A 447 0.18 7.85 -5.31
N ALA A 448 -0.30 6.79 -4.67
CA ALA A 448 -1.65 6.71 -4.11
C ALA A 448 -1.55 6.88 -2.60
N ILE A 449 -2.34 7.80 -2.07
CA ILE A 449 -2.41 8.12 -0.65
C ILE A 449 -3.68 7.51 -0.09
N TYR A 450 -3.56 6.83 1.03
CA TYR A 450 -4.65 6.16 1.72
C TYR A 450 -4.85 6.72 3.12
N ARG A 451 -6.10 6.81 3.53
CA ARG A 451 -6.53 7.22 4.87
C ARG A 451 -7.63 6.29 5.38
N SER A 452 -7.53 5.86 6.64
CA SER A 452 -8.54 5.03 7.31
C SER A 452 -8.57 5.34 8.80
N ASP A 453 -9.66 4.99 9.48
CA ASP A 453 -9.77 4.95 10.93
C ASP A 453 -9.23 3.62 11.52
N GLN A 454 -8.82 2.68 10.65
CA GLN A 454 -8.23 1.40 11.03
C GLN A 454 -6.74 1.36 10.69
N ARG A 455 -5.91 0.92 11.65
CA ARG A 455 -4.46 0.77 11.45
C ARG A 455 -4.12 -0.28 10.39
N GLU A 456 -4.81 -1.42 10.45
CA GLU A 456 -4.76 -2.45 9.40
C GLU A 456 -5.73 -2.09 8.29
N MET A 457 -5.23 -1.25 7.39
CA MET A 457 -6.01 -0.66 6.31
C MET A 457 -6.15 -1.63 5.13
N ASP A 458 -7.39 -1.86 4.70
CA ASP A 458 -7.68 -2.52 3.43
C ASP A 458 -7.48 -1.52 2.28
N LEU A 459 -6.42 -1.72 1.48
CA LEU A 459 -6.13 -0.85 0.34
C LEU A 459 -7.10 -1.05 -0.83
N ASP A 460 -7.83 -2.16 -0.90
CA ASP A 460 -8.82 -2.41 -1.95
C ASP A 460 -10.19 -1.80 -1.62
N ALA A 461 -10.42 -1.43 -0.37
CA ALA A 461 -11.60 -0.66 0.01
C ALA A 461 -11.58 0.74 -0.62
N PRO A 462 -12.52 1.08 -1.50
CA PRO A 462 -12.53 2.37 -2.22
C PRO A 462 -12.55 3.58 -1.29
N GLY A 463 -13.12 3.40 -0.09
CA GLY A 463 -13.24 4.43 0.93
C GLY A 463 -11.91 4.91 1.50
N ASN A 464 -10.88 4.10 1.41
CA ASN A 464 -9.57 4.39 1.97
C ASN A 464 -8.65 5.15 1.02
N LEU A 465 -8.91 5.14 -0.30
CA LEU A 465 -8.15 5.95 -1.26
C LEU A 465 -8.50 7.44 -1.08
N LEU A 466 -7.54 8.23 -0.65
CA LEU A 466 -7.69 9.66 -0.42
C LEU A 466 -7.32 10.49 -1.64
N ALA A 467 -6.19 10.18 -2.29
CA ALA A 467 -5.69 10.94 -3.43
C ALA A 467 -4.72 10.12 -4.29
N ALA A 468 -4.46 10.61 -5.50
CA ALA A 468 -3.30 10.23 -6.30
C ALA A 468 -2.51 11.50 -6.66
N THR A 469 -1.19 11.46 -6.47
CA THR A 469 -0.27 12.57 -6.78
C THR A 469 0.68 12.19 -7.90
N ASP A 470 1.43 13.17 -8.42
CA ASP A 470 2.55 12.92 -9.32
C ASP A 470 3.83 12.50 -8.56
N LEU A 471 4.91 12.25 -9.30
CA LEU A 471 6.21 11.87 -8.75
C LEU A 471 7.03 13.08 -8.27
N ALA A 472 6.74 14.29 -8.77
CA ALA A 472 7.60 15.46 -8.58
C ALA A 472 7.73 15.87 -7.11
N THR A 473 6.71 15.54 -6.29
CA THR A 473 6.68 15.92 -4.88
C THR A 473 6.24 14.71 -4.05
N PRO A 474 7.18 13.96 -3.43
CA PRO A 474 6.83 12.85 -2.54
C PRO A 474 6.28 13.36 -1.20
N ALA A 475 5.23 14.17 -1.29
CA ALA A 475 4.53 14.78 -0.17
C ALA A 475 3.06 15.02 -0.53
N PHE A 476 2.22 15.10 0.50
CA PHE A 476 0.79 15.38 0.35
C PHE A 476 0.26 16.08 1.60
N ALA A 477 -0.59 17.09 1.43
CA ALA A 477 -1.29 17.76 2.51
C ALA A 477 -2.76 17.32 2.53
N ASP A 478 -3.15 16.59 3.56
CA ASP A 478 -4.57 16.29 3.77
C ASP A 478 -5.25 17.45 4.50
N THR A 479 -5.90 18.31 3.73
CA THR A 479 -6.71 19.44 4.23
C THR A 479 -8.14 19.02 4.57
N THR A 480 -8.48 17.74 4.39
CA THR A 480 -9.82 17.19 4.65
C THR A 480 -9.88 16.38 5.94
N ALA A 481 -8.78 16.29 6.69
CA ALA A 481 -8.78 15.68 8.01
C ALA A 481 -9.64 16.51 8.97
N GLU A 482 -10.61 15.86 9.60
CA GLU A 482 -11.52 16.53 10.53
C GLU A 482 -10.80 16.80 11.86
N PRO A 483 -10.83 18.02 12.40
CA PRO A 483 -10.25 18.32 13.71
C PRO A 483 -10.82 17.41 14.80
N GLY A 484 -9.92 16.85 15.64
CA GLY A 484 -10.30 15.94 16.72
C GLY A 484 -10.68 14.53 16.28
N ARG A 485 -10.55 14.21 14.99
CA ARG A 485 -10.67 12.86 14.48
C ARG A 485 -9.32 12.30 14.09
N TYR A 486 -9.07 11.07 14.51
CA TYR A 486 -7.80 10.41 14.28
C TYR A 486 -7.89 9.47 13.08
N TYR A 487 -6.80 9.45 12.29
CA TYR A 487 -6.69 8.66 11.09
C TYR A 487 -5.30 8.03 10.99
N TYR A 488 -5.25 6.89 10.32
CA TYR A 488 -4.00 6.30 9.85
C TYR A 488 -3.81 6.59 8.37
N TYR A 489 -2.56 6.74 7.96
CA TYR A 489 -2.17 7.01 6.58
C TYR A 489 -1.12 6.02 6.11
N THR A 490 -1.19 5.66 4.85
CA THR A 490 -0.12 4.96 4.14
C THR A 490 -0.07 5.40 2.69
N VAL A 491 1.03 5.09 2.00
CA VAL A 491 1.27 5.50 0.61
C VAL A 491 1.78 4.29 -0.17
N THR A 492 1.36 4.18 -1.43
CA THR A 492 1.89 3.23 -2.40
C THR A 492 2.41 3.96 -3.62
N ALA A 493 3.31 3.33 -4.38
CA ALA A 493 3.79 3.82 -5.65
C ALA A 493 3.04 3.15 -6.81
N LEU A 494 2.80 3.90 -7.87
CA LEU A 494 2.12 3.46 -9.09
C LEU A 494 3.05 3.63 -10.28
N ASN A 495 3.14 2.60 -11.13
CA ASN A 495 3.83 2.70 -12.41
C ASN A 495 2.92 3.28 -13.52
N ARG A 496 3.40 3.27 -14.78
CA ARG A 496 2.67 3.76 -15.96
C ARG A 496 1.37 3.00 -16.25
N LEU A 497 1.27 1.74 -15.82
CA LEU A 497 0.08 0.90 -15.98
C LEU A 497 -0.82 0.93 -14.75
N SER A 498 -0.56 1.84 -13.80
CA SER A 498 -1.27 1.93 -12.53
C SER A 498 -1.17 0.67 -11.67
N LEU A 499 -0.15 -0.18 -11.91
CA LEU A 499 0.21 -1.26 -10.99
C LEU A 499 0.77 -0.67 -9.71
N GLU A 500 0.34 -1.21 -8.60
CA GLU A 500 0.53 -0.65 -7.27
C GLU A 500 1.58 -1.46 -6.50
N SER A 501 2.53 -0.77 -5.88
CA SER A 501 3.56 -1.36 -5.02
C SER A 501 2.97 -1.89 -3.70
N ALA A 502 3.79 -2.58 -2.90
CA ALA A 502 3.54 -2.71 -1.48
C ALA A 502 3.42 -1.32 -0.83
N ARG A 503 2.67 -1.25 0.28
CA ARG A 503 2.50 0.00 1.04
C ARG A 503 3.76 0.40 1.79
N ALA A 504 3.93 1.69 2.05
CA ALA A 504 4.88 2.23 3.03
C ALA A 504 4.49 1.82 4.46
N ASN A 505 5.30 2.21 5.45
CA ASN A 505 4.88 2.15 6.84
C ASN A 505 3.58 2.94 7.05
N THR A 506 2.80 2.55 8.07
CA THR A 506 1.61 3.28 8.48
C THR A 506 1.98 4.34 9.53
N VAL A 507 1.46 5.56 9.38
CA VAL A 507 1.57 6.67 10.33
C VAL A 507 0.19 7.17 10.72
N SER A 508 0.09 7.92 11.82
CA SER A 508 -1.16 8.52 12.26
C SER A 508 -1.08 10.06 12.27
N ASN A 509 -2.22 10.72 12.47
CA ASN A 509 -2.30 12.15 12.78
C ASN A 509 -2.38 12.45 14.29
N ASP A 510 -2.08 11.46 15.12
CA ASP A 510 -1.87 11.66 16.54
C ASP A 510 -0.38 11.94 16.80
N PHE A 511 -0.09 13.12 17.31
CA PHE A 511 1.26 13.61 17.57
C PHE A 511 1.53 13.78 19.07
N GLU A 512 0.57 13.46 19.93
CA GLU A 512 0.69 13.60 21.37
C GLU A 512 1.03 12.24 22.00
N PRO A 513 2.16 12.13 22.73
CA PRO A 513 2.49 10.90 23.42
C PRO A 513 1.60 10.70 24.66
N PRO A 514 1.40 9.44 25.10
CA PRO A 514 0.56 9.13 26.26
C PRO A 514 1.11 9.77 27.53
N SER A 515 0.23 10.22 28.41
CA SER A 515 0.55 10.73 29.75
C SER A 515 0.70 9.55 30.73
N VAL A 516 1.95 9.09 30.93
CA VAL A 516 2.22 7.95 31.79
C VAL A 516 2.16 8.36 33.27
N ARG A 517 1.29 7.71 34.01
CA ARG A 517 1.16 7.87 35.47
C ARG A 517 1.49 6.55 36.15
N THR A 518 2.39 6.62 37.11
CA THR A 518 2.84 5.44 37.86
C THR A 518 2.34 5.46 39.27
N ARG A 519 2.23 4.30 39.89
CA ARG A 519 2.10 4.09 41.34
C ARG A 519 3.14 3.08 41.78
N ASP A 520 3.62 3.22 43.04
CA ASP A 520 4.49 2.23 43.64
C ASP A 520 3.71 0.95 43.95
N ALA A 521 4.39 -0.20 43.80
CA ALA A 521 3.84 -1.51 44.09
C ALA A 521 4.63 -2.21 45.19
N GLN A 522 3.95 -3.08 45.93
CA GLN A 522 4.56 -3.90 46.97
C GLN A 522 4.22 -5.36 46.68
N LEU A 523 5.21 -6.23 46.72
CA LEU A 523 5.01 -7.67 46.50
C LEU A 523 5.84 -8.51 47.46
N THR A 524 5.30 -9.63 47.86
CA THR A 524 5.95 -10.59 48.76
C THR A 524 6.43 -11.78 47.96
N LEU A 525 7.70 -12.19 48.18
CA LEU A 525 8.22 -13.41 47.56
C LEU A 525 7.47 -14.65 48.06
N ALA A 526 7.19 -15.58 47.17
CA ALA A 526 6.73 -16.91 47.43
C ALA A 526 7.65 -17.91 46.69
N ASP A 527 8.15 -18.90 47.41
CA ASP A 527 9.15 -19.86 46.88
C ASP A 527 10.36 -19.19 46.24
N GLY A 528 10.79 -18.05 46.79
CA GLY A 528 11.96 -17.30 46.35
C GLY A 528 11.75 -16.41 45.12
N ALA A 529 10.52 -16.32 44.60
CA ALA A 529 10.20 -15.54 43.41
C ALA A 529 8.90 -14.75 43.57
N ALA A 530 8.76 -13.68 42.76
CA ALA A 530 7.51 -12.93 42.60
C ALA A 530 7.50 -12.22 41.23
N SER A 531 6.34 -11.82 40.76
CA SER A 531 6.19 -11.11 39.48
C SER A 531 5.15 -10.01 39.57
N ILE A 532 5.32 -9.00 38.72
CA ILE A 532 4.35 -7.94 38.49
C ILE A 532 3.94 -7.89 37.02
N THR A 533 2.81 -7.28 36.75
CA THR A 533 2.35 -6.83 35.45
C THR A 533 2.45 -5.31 35.36
N ALA A 534 2.25 -4.76 34.14
CA ALA A 534 2.16 -3.31 33.96
C ALA A 534 1.03 -2.69 34.81
N ALA A 535 -0.08 -3.40 34.94
CA ALA A 535 -1.25 -2.93 35.68
C ALA A 535 -0.98 -2.73 37.18
N ASP A 536 0.01 -3.43 37.75
CA ASP A 536 0.35 -3.31 39.15
C ASP A 536 1.03 -1.97 39.49
N VAL A 537 1.73 -1.38 38.52
CA VAL A 537 2.46 -0.10 38.66
C VAL A 537 1.80 1.04 37.86
N ASP A 538 0.69 0.77 37.14
CA ASP A 538 -0.07 1.81 36.45
C ASP A 538 -0.93 2.62 37.45
N GLY A 539 -0.71 3.94 37.46
CA GLY A 539 -1.43 4.91 38.28
C GLY A 539 -2.59 5.61 37.55
N GLY A 540 -2.99 5.11 36.40
CA GLY A 540 -4.00 5.69 35.54
C GLY A 540 -3.39 6.44 34.36
N THR A 541 -2.53 5.76 33.62
CA THR A 541 -2.00 6.21 32.32
C THR A 541 -3.12 6.45 31.34
N GLY A 542 -3.08 7.57 30.60
CA GLY A 542 -4.10 7.95 29.63
C GLY A 542 -3.52 8.64 28.43
N ASP A 543 -4.32 8.73 27.39
CA ASP A 543 -3.99 9.36 26.14
C ASP A 543 -5.24 9.97 25.48
N ASN A 544 -5.07 10.96 24.57
CA ASN A 544 -6.13 11.65 23.82
C ASN A 544 -6.87 10.72 22.85
N TRP A 545 -6.20 9.74 22.25
CA TRP A 545 -6.79 8.72 21.36
C TRP A 545 -6.94 7.36 22.04
N GLY A 546 -6.22 7.16 23.12
CA GLY A 546 -6.27 5.99 23.98
C GLY A 546 -5.01 5.13 23.89
N VAL A 547 -4.70 4.51 25.06
CA VAL A 547 -3.55 3.62 25.20
C VAL A 547 -3.82 2.30 24.48
N GLU A 548 -2.87 1.85 23.67
CA GLU A 548 -2.89 0.55 22.99
C GLU A 548 -2.32 -0.55 23.87
N SER A 549 -1.17 -0.27 24.53
CA SER A 549 -0.52 -1.26 25.40
C SER A 549 0.33 -0.61 26.50
N LEU A 550 0.46 -1.36 27.59
CA LEU A 550 1.38 -1.05 28.72
C LEU A 550 2.38 -2.18 28.88
N SER A 551 3.63 -1.81 29.20
CA SER A 551 4.69 -2.78 29.48
C SER A 551 5.59 -2.29 30.60
N VAL A 552 6.27 -3.22 31.31
CA VAL A 552 7.26 -2.90 32.35
C VAL A 552 8.64 -3.39 31.92
N SER A 553 9.67 -2.63 32.29
CA SER A 553 11.05 -2.96 31.96
C SER A 553 11.54 -4.24 32.64
N ARG A 554 10.90 -4.61 33.78
CA ARG A 554 11.18 -5.82 34.54
C ARG A 554 9.92 -6.32 35.22
N SER A 555 9.58 -7.59 35.02
CA SER A 555 8.37 -8.23 35.56
C SER A 555 8.66 -9.28 36.64
N SER A 556 9.91 -9.75 36.81
CA SER A 556 10.27 -10.85 37.71
C SER A 556 11.29 -10.43 38.74
N PHE A 557 11.11 -10.88 39.96
CA PHE A 557 11.95 -10.59 41.13
C PHE A 557 12.27 -11.87 41.88
N SER A 558 13.43 -11.86 42.52
CA SER A 558 13.97 -12.97 43.27
C SER A 558 14.44 -12.51 44.66
N CYS A 559 15.00 -13.42 45.46
CA CYS A 559 15.59 -13.11 46.75
C CYS A 559 16.73 -12.11 46.68
N ALA A 560 17.41 -11.97 45.55
CA ALA A 560 18.46 -10.97 45.35
C ALA A 560 17.92 -9.55 45.26
N ASP A 561 16.60 -9.42 45.00
CA ASP A 561 15.91 -8.16 44.77
C ASP A 561 15.14 -7.65 46.00
N ILE A 562 15.29 -8.26 47.16
CA ILE A 562 14.64 -7.79 48.40
C ILE A 562 14.99 -6.32 48.66
N GLY A 563 13.96 -5.48 48.80
CA GLY A 563 14.08 -4.04 48.97
C GLY A 563 13.40 -3.26 47.83
N ALA A 564 13.80 -2.00 47.67
CA ALA A 564 13.25 -1.10 46.64
C ALA A 564 13.92 -1.33 45.30
N ASN A 565 13.14 -1.63 44.29
CA ASN A 565 13.58 -1.82 42.87
C ASN A 565 12.91 -0.78 41.98
N ARG A 566 13.69 -0.09 41.18
CA ARG A 566 13.13 0.80 40.15
C ARG A 566 12.75 0.01 38.91
N VAL A 567 11.53 0.20 38.45
CA VAL A 567 11.03 -0.29 37.17
C VAL A 567 10.53 0.87 36.33
N GLU A 568 10.47 0.69 35.02
CA GLU A 568 9.94 1.68 34.11
C GLU A 568 8.65 1.13 33.48
N LEU A 569 7.55 1.88 33.63
CA LEU A 569 6.30 1.65 32.94
C LEU A 569 6.34 2.39 31.62
N SER A 570 6.20 1.68 30.52
CA SER A 570 6.11 2.24 29.16
C SER A 570 4.70 2.06 28.63
N ALA A 571 4.18 3.11 28.01
CA ALA A 571 2.89 3.12 27.33
C ALA A 571 3.10 3.39 25.84
N LEU A 572 2.36 2.66 25.00
CA LEU A 572 2.19 2.87 23.57
C LEU A 572 0.74 3.26 23.35
N ASP A 573 0.48 4.39 22.65
CA ASP A 573 -0.86 4.79 22.25
C ASP A 573 -1.27 4.17 20.91
N LYS A 574 -2.51 4.39 20.51
CA LYS A 574 -3.04 3.95 19.20
C LYS A 574 -2.41 4.70 18.04
N GLY A 575 -1.89 5.89 18.26
CA GLY A 575 -1.17 6.70 17.30
C GLY A 575 0.23 6.16 16.96
N GLY A 576 0.79 5.35 17.86
CA GLY A 576 2.15 4.81 17.76
C GLY A 576 3.18 5.63 18.51
N ASN A 577 2.76 6.64 19.32
CA ASN A 577 3.65 7.40 20.17
C ASN A 577 3.93 6.63 21.47
N MET A 578 5.13 6.83 22.05
CA MET A 578 5.56 6.15 23.27
C MET A 578 5.98 7.16 24.32
N ALA A 579 5.64 6.85 25.56
CA ALA A 579 6.17 7.53 26.73
C ALA A 579 6.44 6.54 27.87
N SER A 580 7.32 6.90 28.84
CA SER A 580 7.59 6.07 29.97
C SER A 580 7.79 6.89 31.24
N ALA A 581 7.53 6.26 32.38
CA ALA A 581 7.77 6.82 33.72
C ALA A 581 8.22 5.75 34.68
N ALA A 582 8.98 6.16 35.73
CA ALA A 582 9.52 5.24 36.73
C ALA A 582 8.52 4.97 37.86
N ALA A 583 8.49 3.74 38.35
CA ALA A 583 7.81 3.31 39.57
C ALA A 583 8.79 2.56 40.49
N THR A 584 8.48 2.49 41.77
CA THR A 584 9.20 1.68 42.71
C THR A 584 8.43 0.42 43.06
N VAL A 585 9.11 -0.72 42.97
CA VAL A 585 8.58 -2.02 43.43
C VAL A 585 9.30 -2.42 44.70
N GLN A 586 8.58 -2.43 45.80
CA GLN A 586 9.08 -2.86 47.08
C GLN A 586 8.93 -4.39 47.20
N VAL A 587 10.04 -5.11 47.08
CA VAL A 587 10.08 -6.57 47.24
C VAL A 587 10.24 -6.93 48.70
N LEU A 588 9.25 -7.59 49.25
CA LEU A 588 9.24 -8.05 50.65
C LEU A 588 9.69 -9.51 50.70
N GLY A 589 10.66 -9.74 51.59
CA GLY A 589 11.21 -11.07 51.84
C GLY A 589 12.28 -10.98 52.89
N THR A 590 12.76 -12.11 53.36
CA THR A 590 13.86 -12.20 54.31
C THR A 590 14.93 -13.12 53.74
N MET A 591 16.16 -12.61 53.68
CA MET A 591 17.31 -13.42 53.31
C MET A 591 17.94 -13.97 54.59
N PRO A 592 17.93 -15.29 54.83
CA PRO A 592 18.56 -15.89 55.98
C PRO A 592 20.06 -15.59 56.06
N GLN A 593 20.61 -15.43 57.27
CA GLN A 593 22.05 -15.31 57.57
C GLN A 593 22.47 -16.45 58.49
N PRO A 594 22.57 -17.69 57.95
CA PRO A 594 22.84 -18.84 58.80
C PRO A 594 24.22 -18.76 59.46
N VAL A 595 24.29 -19.18 60.75
CA VAL A 595 25.51 -19.39 61.49
C VAL A 595 25.47 -20.76 62.15
N VAL A 596 26.64 -21.36 62.40
CA VAL A 596 26.73 -22.69 63.01
C VAL A 596 27.54 -22.57 64.29
N GLY A 597 26.89 -22.93 65.40
CA GLY A 597 27.57 -23.17 66.70
C GLY A 597 28.00 -24.63 66.78
N VAL A 598 29.12 -24.86 67.43
CA VAL A 598 29.67 -26.20 67.71
C VAL A 598 29.90 -26.35 69.19
N ALA A 599 29.36 -27.37 69.82
CA ALA A 599 29.51 -27.64 71.28
C ALA A 599 29.68 -29.17 71.52
N PRO A 600 30.30 -29.57 72.59
CA PRO A 600 30.91 -28.77 73.63
C PRO A 600 32.33 -28.30 73.29
N ALA A 601 32.90 -28.62 72.14
CA ALA A 601 34.25 -28.23 71.70
C ALA A 601 34.26 -28.03 70.19
N ASN A 602 35.25 -27.29 69.66
CA ASN A 602 35.39 -27.06 68.24
C ASN A 602 36.14 -28.16 67.49
N ALA A 603 36.51 -29.22 68.16
CA ALA A 603 37.20 -30.37 67.57
C ALA A 603 36.86 -31.65 68.35
N VAL A 604 36.93 -32.80 67.73
CA VAL A 604 36.84 -34.12 68.35
C VAL A 604 38.21 -34.72 68.45
N VAL A 605 38.54 -35.24 69.64
CA VAL A 605 39.75 -36.04 69.82
C VAL A 605 39.33 -37.49 70.11
N LEU A 606 39.53 -38.38 69.16
CA LEU A 606 39.17 -39.79 69.27
C LEU A 606 40.00 -40.41 70.40
N GLY A 607 39.29 -40.95 71.41
CA GLY A 607 39.90 -41.57 72.63
C GLY A 607 40.11 -40.63 73.83
N TYR A 608 39.74 -39.33 73.74
CA TYR A 608 39.78 -38.41 74.80
C TYR A 608 38.71 -37.29 74.74
N GLY A 609 38.03 -37.00 75.87
CA GLY A 609 37.00 -35.97 75.94
C GLY A 609 35.72 -36.40 75.20
N PRO A 610 34.86 -35.42 74.86
CA PRO A 610 33.60 -35.72 74.11
C PRO A 610 33.88 -36.35 72.76
N GLN A 611 33.21 -37.46 72.52
CA GLN A 611 33.30 -38.21 71.25
C GLN A 611 32.20 -37.85 70.25
N THR A 612 31.30 -36.98 70.69
CA THR A 612 30.19 -36.47 69.87
C THR A 612 30.11 -34.96 69.99
N LEU A 613 29.94 -34.25 68.92
CA LEU A 613 29.65 -32.82 68.92
C LEU A 613 28.22 -32.57 68.40
N THR A 614 27.64 -31.53 68.96
CA THR A 614 26.37 -30.98 68.48
C THR A 614 26.66 -29.71 67.66
N LEU A 615 26.21 -29.72 66.42
CA LEU A 615 26.18 -28.60 65.53
C LEU A 615 24.81 -27.95 65.63
N THR A 616 24.74 -26.64 65.89
CA THR A 616 23.46 -25.96 66.02
C THR A 616 23.42 -24.82 64.99
N ALA A 617 22.51 -24.88 64.09
CA ALA A 617 22.24 -23.81 63.16
C ALA A 617 21.38 -22.74 63.83
N GLY A 618 21.70 -21.50 63.53
CA GLY A 618 20.93 -20.34 63.96
C GLY A 618 20.90 -19.30 62.80
N ASP A 619 20.07 -18.29 62.93
CA ASP A 619 20.03 -17.17 61.97
C ASP A 619 20.48 -15.92 62.71
N LYS A 620 21.54 -15.25 62.22
CA LYS A 620 22.08 -14.03 62.78
C LYS A 620 21.13 -12.83 62.68
N ALA A 621 20.24 -12.84 61.60
CA ALA A 621 19.22 -11.82 61.40
C ALA A 621 18.00 -12.00 62.32
N GLY A 622 17.93 -13.11 63.10
CA GLY A 622 16.80 -13.42 64.00
C GLY A 622 15.56 -13.90 63.25
N ALA A 623 15.69 -14.21 61.94
CA ALA A 623 14.60 -14.70 61.14
C ALA A 623 14.23 -16.15 61.47
N GLN A 624 12.95 -16.48 61.44
CA GLN A 624 12.51 -17.86 61.49
C GLN A 624 12.87 -18.56 60.18
N ALA A 625 13.88 -19.45 60.25
CA ALA A 625 14.32 -20.21 59.08
C ALA A 625 14.13 -21.71 59.28
N GLN A 626 13.88 -22.41 58.22
CA GLN A 626 13.95 -23.88 58.17
C GLN A 626 15.38 -24.27 57.83
N TYR A 627 15.93 -25.23 58.56
CA TYR A 627 17.31 -25.65 58.37
C TYR A 627 17.38 -27.06 57.78
N GLN A 628 18.24 -27.19 56.76
CA GLN A 628 18.54 -28.47 56.17
C GLN A 628 20.07 -28.66 56.11
N TRP A 629 20.54 -29.73 56.78
CA TRP A 629 21.96 -30.07 56.74
C TRP A 629 22.28 -30.93 55.50
N ASN A 630 23.37 -30.62 54.86
CA ASN A 630 23.88 -31.51 53.82
C ASN A 630 24.54 -32.73 54.52
N PRO A 631 24.01 -33.95 54.32
CA PRO A 631 24.50 -35.11 55.03
C PRO A 631 25.93 -35.44 54.61
N ALA A 632 26.85 -35.34 55.59
CA ALA A 632 28.19 -35.89 55.46
C ALA A 632 28.31 -37.15 56.36
N ASN A 633 29.26 -38.03 56.04
CA ASN A 633 29.48 -39.26 56.79
C ASN A 633 29.60 -39.02 58.28
N GLY A 634 28.73 -39.64 59.09
CA GLY A 634 28.72 -39.51 60.57
C GLY A 634 27.91 -38.35 61.15
N LEU A 635 27.15 -37.62 60.31
CA LEU A 635 26.23 -36.56 60.73
C LEU A 635 24.83 -37.08 60.87
N ALA A 636 24.19 -36.97 62.00
CA ALA A 636 22.75 -37.20 62.19
C ALA A 636 22.09 -35.83 62.42
N ALA A 637 21.16 -35.39 61.54
CA ALA A 637 20.57 -34.07 61.54
C ALA A 637 19.05 -34.10 61.69
N GLU A 638 18.49 -33.21 62.51
CA GLU A 638 17.07 -32.97 62.67
C GLU A 638 16.83 -31.46 62.84
N GLY A 639 16.24 -30.84 61.82
CA GLY A 639 16.01 -29.41 61.80
C GLY A 639 17.29 -28.56 62.02
N ALA A 640 17.30 -27.69 63.04
CA ALA A 640 18.41 -26.83 63.33
C ALA A 640 19.60 -27.55 63.99
N VAL A 641 19.44 -28.74 64.48
CA VAL A 641 20.45 -29.46 65.29
C VAL A 641 20.96 -30.66 64.49
N ALA A 642 22.26 -30.85 64.52
CA ALA A 642 22.91 -32.02 63.95
C ALA A 642 23.98 -32.55 64.90
N THR A 643 24.12 -33.87 65.02
CA THR A 643 25.08 -34.57 65.84
C THR A 643 26.15 -35.21 64.98
N PHE A 644 27.41 -34.97 65.33
CA PHE A 644 28.58 -35.53 64.64
C PHE A 644 29.33 -36.48 65.56
N ALA A 645 29.47 -37.73 65.19
CA ALA A 645 30.21 -38.78 65.92
C ALA A 645 31.24 -39.42 64.96
N PRO A 646 32.43 -38.87 64.83
CA PRO A 646 33.45 -39.35 63.92
C PRO A 646 34.07 -40.67 64.37
N THR A 647 34.47 -41.55 63.47
CA THR A 647 35.21 -42.76 63.74
C THR A 647 36.66 -42.77 63.29
N ALA A 648 37.02 -41.76 62.46
CA ALA A 648 38.37 -41.59 61.89
C ALA A 648 38.83 -40.14 62.01
N ALA A 649 40.15 -39.94 62.06
CA ALA A 649 40.77 -38.61 62.04
C ALA A 649 40.61 -37.96 60.63
N GLY A 650 40.62 -36.63 60.65
CA GLY A 650 40.48 -35.83 59.44
C GLY A 650 39.84 -34.47 59.65
N SER A 651 39.60 -33.74 58.61
CA SER A 651 38.90 -32.47 58.67
C SER A 651 37.50 -32.66 57.96
N PHE A 652 36.43 -32.43 58.71
CA PHE A 652 35.08 -32.66 58.26
C PHE A 652 34.34 -31.31 58.12
N SER A 653 33.85 -31.03 56.87
CA SER A 653 33.09 -29.82 56.61
C SER A 653 31.60 -30.14 56.50
N PHE A 654 30.77 -29.38 57.18
CA PHE A 654 29.33 -29.50 57.23
C PHE A 654 28.68 -28.21 56.78
N THR A 655 27.76 -28.30 55.81
CA THR A 655 27.02 -27.17 55.31
C THR A 655 25.56 -27.26 55.70
N VAL A 656 25.04 -26.18 56.27
CA VAL A 656 23.62 -26.02 56.56
C VAL A 656 23.04 -25.00 55.60
N GLN A 657 21.91 -25.32 55.00
CA GLN A 657 21.08 -24.38 54.27
C GLN A 657 19.96 -23.92 55.17
N ALA A 658 19.80 -22.60 55.30
CA ALA A 658 18.67 -21.99 55.98
C ALA A 658 17.72 -21.41 54.94
N ALA A 659 16.41 -21.71 55.01
CA ALA A 659 15.38 -21.20 54.13
C ALA A 659 14.37 -20.37 54.92
N SER A 660 14.03 -19.17 54.42
CA SER A 660 12.95 -18.32 54.95
C SER A 660 11.58 -18.83 54.54
N ALA A 661 10.54 -18.33 55.20
CA ALA A 661 9.12 -18.62 54.81
C ALA A 661 8.77 -18.18 53.39
N GLN A 662 9.52 -17.22 52.82
CA GLN A 662 9.37 -16.74 51.45
C GLN A 662 10.20 -17.54 50.44
N GLY A 663 10.88 -18.62 50.85
CA GLY A 663 11.65 -19.50 49.97
C GLY A 663 13.07 -18.99 49.66
N CYS A 664 13.51 -17.90 50.30
CA CYS A 664 14.90 -17.44 50.15
C CYS A 664 15.84 -18.30 51.01
N PHE A 665 16.99 -18.67 50.51
CA PHE A 665 17.94 -19.51 51.21
C PHE A 665 19.38 -18.97 51.16
N ALA A 666 20.11 -19.26 52.21
CA ALA A 666 21.55 -19.04 52.28
C ALA A 666 22.22 -20.23 52.98
N GLN A 667 23.51 -20.36 52.84
CA GLN A 667 24.28 -21.47 53.40
C GLN A 667 25.37 -20.97 54.33
N ALA A 668 25.66 -21.77 55.36
CA ALA A 668 26.83 -21.62 56.20
C ALA A 668 27.56 -22.94 56.28
N THR A 669 28.90 -22.89 56.33
CA THR A 669 29.75 -24.07 56.42
C THR A 669 30.62 -23.95 57.68
N VAL A 670 30.73 -25.04 58.40
CA VAL A 670 31.66 -25.18 59.52
C VAL A 670 32.56 -26.37 59.25
N THR A 671 33.84 -26.24 59.61
CA THR A 671 34.83 -27.32 59.56
C THR A 671 35.24 -27.75 60.92
N VAL A 672 35.12 -29.05 61.20
CA VAL A 672 35.45 -29.68 62.48
C VAL A 672 36.67 -30.59 62.25
N PRO A 673 37.80 -30.28 62.85
CA PRO A 673 38.95 -31.17 62.87
C PRO A 673 38.76 -32.35 63.85
N VAL A 674 39.16 -33.53 63.45
CA VAL A 674 39.12 -34.76 64.23
C VAL A 674 40.54 -35.28 64.30
N ILE A 675 41.04 -35.36 65.53
CA ILE A 675 42.39 -35.80 65.82
C ILE A 675 42.30 -37.24 66.39
N ASP A 676 43.09 -38.16 65.93
CA ASP A 676 43.16 -39.50 66.55
C ASP A 676 44.25 -39.54 67.67
N ALA A 677 43.78 -39.62 68.88
CA ALA A 677 44.64 -39.73 70.03
C ALA A 677 44.54 -41.15 70.66
N ARG A 678 43.95 -42.10 70.02
CA ARG A 678 43.84 -43.51 70.52
C ARG A 678 45.21 -44.17 70.49
N CYS A 679 45.63 -44.79 71.59
CA CYS A 679 46.89 -45.50 71.61
C CYS A 679 46.84 -46.64 72.66
N GLY A 680 47.04 -47.86 72.21
CA GLY A 680 46.96 -49.02 73.07
C GLY A 680 45.56 -49.23 73.72
N GLN A 681 45.38 -50.10 74.68
CA GLN A 681 44.12 -50.35 75.34
C GLN A 681 43.72 -49.17 76.22
N GLY A 682 42.81 -48.34 75.78
CA GLY A 682 42.20 -47.23 76.54
C GLY A 682 43.16 -46.10 76.95
N LYS A 683 44.33 -45.98 76.33
CA LYS A 683 45.28 -44.88 76.54
C LYS A 683 45.16 -43.82 75.49
N VAL A 684 45.67 -42.61 75.79
CA VAL A 684 45.65 -41.43 74.97
C VAL A 684 47.07 -41.09 74.50
N ALA A 685 47.24 -40.93 73.20
CA ALA A 685 48.45 -40.46 72.53
C ALA A 685 48.59 -38.93 72.76
N LEU A 686 49.72 -38.56 73.22
CA LEU A 686 50.14 -37.14 73.35
C LEU A 686 51.50 -36.93 72.71
N CYS A 687 51.63 -35.83 72.03
CA CYS A 687 52.91 -35.33 71.61
C CYS A 687 53.49 -34.44 72.72
N HIS A 688 54.42 -34.95 73.40
CA HIS A 688 55.05 -34.28 74.51
C HIS A 688 56.33 -33.54 74.07
N LYS A 689 56.44 -32.25 74.39
CA LYS A 689 57.64 -31.48 74.19
C LYS A 689 58.75 -31.83 75.19
N THR A 690 59.89 -32.29 74.69
CA THR A 690 60.97 -32.80 75.51
C THR A 690 61.96 -31.75 75.97
N GLY A 691 61.98 -30.58 75.40
CA GLY A 691 62.97 -29.53 75.67
C GLY A 691 64.35 -29.83 74.99
N SER A 692 64.50 -30.92 74.27
CA SER A 692 65.74 -31.33 73.61
C SER A 692 65.78 -30.67 72.18
N SER A 693 66.90 -30.16 71.76
CA SER A 693 67.13 -29.59 70.46
C SER A 693 67.27 -30.65 69.34
N THR A 694 67.64 -31.89 69.70
CA THR A 694 67.82 -33.00 68.77
C THR A 694 66.60 -33.90 68.66
N ASN A 695 65.69 -33.83 69.63
CA ASN A 695 64.47 -34.59 69.64
C ASN A 695 63.35 -33.75 70.30
N PRO A 696 62.85 -32.71 69.67
CA PRO A 696 62.04 -31.67 70.33
C PRO A 696 60.65 -32.17 70.79
N SER A 697 60.18 -33.30 70.26
CA SER A 697 58.90 -33.90 70.63
C SER A 697 58.96 -35.42 70.65
N ASN A 698 58.20 -36.06 71.55
CA ASN A 698 58.11 -37.50 71.70
C ASN A 698 56.66 -37.91 71.92
N GLN A 699 56.21 -38.93 71.23
CA GLN A 699 54.85 -39.45 71.42
C GLN A 699 54.84 -40.36 72.65
N ILE A 700 53.91 -40.09 73.61
CA ILE A 700 53.70 -40.90 74.77
C ILE A 700 52.23 -41.39 74.80
N CYS A 701 52.01 -42.59 75.32
CA CYS A 701 50.71 -43.20 75.56
C CYS A 701 50.41 -43.23 77.03
N ILE A 702 49.45 -42.45 77.49
CA ILE A 702 49.16 -42.29 78.95
C ILE A 702 47.69 -42.56 79.23
N ALA A 703 47.39 -42.80 80.52
CA ALA A 703 46.01 -42.96 80.96
C ALA A 703 45.20 -41.65 80.83
N PRO A 704 43.91 -41.68 80.48
CA PRO A 704 43.10 -40.49 80.25
C PRO A 704 43.11 -39.49 81.44
N ASN A 705 43.19 -39.95 82.67
CA ASN A 705 43.25 -39.10 83.87
C ASN A 705 44.57 -38.31 84.01
N ALA A 706 45.62 -38.70 83.34
CA ALA A 706 46.89 -37.98 83.31
C ALA A 706 47.04 -36.95 82.23
N VAL A 707 46.16 -36.96 81.23
CA VAL A 707 46.22 -36.14 79.99
C VAL A 707 46.23 -34.66 80.27
N GLU A 708 45.33 -34.21 81.14
CA GLU A 708 45.22 -32.77 81.48
C GLU A 708 46.50 -32.19 82.07
N ALA A 709 47.21 -32.95 82.92
CA ALA A 709 48.45 -32.55 83.53
C ALA A 709 49.58 -32.35 82.46
N HIS A 710 49.56 -33.15 81.38
CA HIS A 710 50.52 -33.03 80.24
C HIS A 710 50.14 -31.91 79.29
N LEU A 711 48.86 -31.68 79.04
CA LEU A 711 48.38 -30.56 78.20
C LEU A 711 48.75 -29.22 78.82
N ARG A 712 48.67 -29.08 80.20
CA ARG A 712 49.12 -27.89 80.94
C ARG A 712 50.61 -27.64 80.78
N LYS A 713 51.42 -28.66 80.47
CA LYS A 713 52.87 -28.57 80.22
C LYS A 713 53.21 -28.39 78.70
N GLY A 714 52.19 -28.07 77.88
CA GLY A 714 52.41 -27.79 76.48
C GLY A 714 52.45 -28.98 75.56
N ALA A 715 52.03 -30.17 76.02
CA ALA A 715 51.79 -31.32 75.12
C ALA A 715 50.54 -31.11 74.26
N THR A 716 50.50 -31.74 73.11
CA THR A 716 49.32 -31.71 72.23
C THR A 716 48.71 -33.11 72.12
N LEU A 717 47.40 -33.19 71.91
CA LEU A 717 46.68 -34.46 71.69
C LEU A 717 47.00 -35.01 70.32
N GLY A 718 47.18 -36.35 70.22
CA GLY A 718 47.46 -37.05 68.94
C GLY A 718 48.95 -37.38 68.78
N ALA A 719 49.32 -37.89 67.65
CA ALA A 719 50.67 -38.18 67.27
C ALA A 719 51.49 -36.89 67.09
N CYS A 720 52.81 -36.97 67.31
CA CYS A 720 53.67 -35.86 66.88
C CYS A 720 53.75 -35.76 65.42
N GLU A 721 53.50 -34.56 64.88
CA GLU A 721 53.81 -34.27 63.45
C GLU A 721 55.35 -34.36 63.31
N GLY A 722 55.78 -35.17 62.32
CA GLY A 722 57.17 -35.45 62.05
C GLY A 722 58.01 -34.26 61.62
#